data_6aab8568a049fca50acb74ad37fa0ac5
#
_entry.id   6aab8568a049fca50acb74ad37fa0ac5
#
_cell.length_a   1.000
_cell.length_b   1.000
_cell.length_c   1.000
_cell.angle_alpha   90.00
_cell.angle_beta   90.00
_cell.angle_gamma   90.00
#
_symmetry.space_group_name_H-M   'P 1'
#
loop_
_entity.id
_entity.type
_entity.pdbx_description
1 polymer ?
#
loop_
_entity_poly.entity_id
_entity_poly.type
_entity_poly.pdbx_seq_one_letter_code
_entity_poly.pdbx_strand_id
1 'polypeptide(L)'
;MRRNSITLIQLTLQSLFMILAIALMGSCSSPAKKESAQREKISLNENWTFYRYDMSGEVDNLNYDIRPVIEDASEYLVADAKPTDAVKASVSAEVLKPWVLPTANAFINDPQKHNIRPSKEAPGKDFPFLQLDFNDSDWESVNLPHDWAIDGPFYEGDNPEVGGGMGRLPVQGVAWYRKNLNIPADDAGRSIFLEVEGAMSYAMVWLNGALVGGWPYGYNSWQLDLTPYIRYGEDNQLAIRIDNPNHSSRWYPGAGIYRNVWLIKTHPIHIGQWGTYVTTSEVSASSAMVDLEVSVNNDSESDVEVTIETEIYELDSLGVRGKKSINRFPDSVISLDPGERGKTKLTTEINNPKLWGPKPTQIPNLYQAVTTLKQNNRVVDRYETNFGIRDLQFNPNEGVLVNGELIELKGVNQHHDLGALGAAFNRGAAERQLELLQEMGCNAIRMAHNPPAPELLELTDRMGFMVVNEIYDSWERKKTPHDFHLIFPEWEEADTRSFVRRDRNHPSIIMWSYGNEVGEQYTGEEGAAMAERLNRIVKEEDPTRPTTLSMNYAKPNMPFARVADVIGLNYQGEGIRQEPEFEGTDRIRTEPQYDYFHAAFPDKVIFGSEIASSFSSRGIYLFPVTDASSSITRDGRGGDSNMAQVSSYELYAVDFGSAPDKVFRMQDLHPFVAGGFVWTGWDHLGEPTPYYSARSSYCGIIDLAGFKKDRFYLYQARWRPNFPMVHILPHWNWPDRVGQVTPVHLFTTGDEAELFLNGRSMGRKKKGDLEYRIRWDDILYEPGELKAIAYKDGDKWAEEVVFTTGEPFSLQMEADRSIIAANGDDLSFVTVKVIDSEGRVVPDAVLPVNFTIEGLGEIVATDNGNATDMTPFHSTSRDTFSGRCLVIVRGNRNNSGEITIKAESPGLRESSITIITEILL
;
A
#
# COMPACT_ATOMS: atom_id res chain seq x y z
N MET A 1 16.92 -80.45 -30.15
CA MET A 1 16.76 -79.01 -29.94
C MET A 1 16.34 -78.66 -28.47
N ARG A 2 16.97 -79.24 -27.44
CA ARG A 2 16.63 -78.93 -26.03
C ARG A 2 17.82 -78.91 -25.11
N ARG A 3 19.05 -78.67 -25.64
CA ARG A 3 20.28 -78.57 -24.81
C ARG A 3 20.99 -77.25 -24.90
N ASN A 4 20.60 -76.30 -25.76
CA ASN A 4 21.29 -75.01 -25.91
C ASN A 4 20.62 -73.86 -25.19
N SER A 5 19.42 -74.05 -24.59
CA SER A 5 18.73 -72.95 -23.88
C SER A 5 19.13 -72.82 -22.41
N ILE A 6 19.70 -73.84 -21.78
CA ILE A 6 20.07 -73.84 -20.37
C ILE A 6 21.44 -73.16 -20.16
N THR A 7 22.36 -73.26 -21.08
CA THR A 7 23.71 -72.68 -21.01
C THR A 7 23.69 -71.19 -21.25
N LEU A 8 22.72 -70.61 -22.02
CA LEU A 8 22.60 -69.20 -22.25
C LEU A 8 21.99 -68.49 -21.07
N ILE A 9 21.07 -69.14 -20.34
CA ILE A 9 20.45 -68.55 -19.09
C ILE A 9 21.45 -68.54 -17.91
N GLN A 10 22.34 -69.53 -17.82
CA GLN A 10 23.37 -69.50 -16.77
C GLN A 10 24.45 -68.45 -17.01
N LEU A 11 24.85 -68.21 -18.26
CA LEU A 11 25.80 -67.13 -18.61
C LEU A 11 25.22 -65.70 -18.39
N THR A 12 23.91 -65.50 -18.67
CA THR A 12 23.24 -64.24 -18.42
C THR A 12 23.04 -63.95 -16.94
N LEU A 13 22.76 -64.96 -16.12
CA LEU A 13 22.64 -64.81 -14.68
C LEU A 13 24.01 -64.60 -13.99
N GLN A 14 25.10 -65.19 -14.47
CA GLN A 14 26.45 -64.91 -13.94
C GLN A 14 26.94 -63.53 -14.33
N SER A 15 26.62 -63.02 -15.52
CA SER A 15 26.93 -61.66 -15.99
C SER A 15 26.11 -60.60 -15.22
N LEU A 16 24.86 -60.91 -14.87
CA LEU A 16 24.00 -60.02 -14.07
C LEU A 16 24.47 -59.97 -12.59
N PHE A 17 24.94 -61.07 -12.02
CA PHE A 17 25.51 -61.09 -10.67
C PHE A 17 26.86 -60.42 -10.59
N MET A 18 27.69 -60.47 -11.64
CA MET A 18 28.98 -59.81 -11.69
C MET A 18 28.80 -58.27 -11.90
N ILE A 19 27.78 -57.81 -12.67
CA ILE A 19 27.45 -56.40 -12.82
C ILE A 19 26.82 -55.87 -11.51
N LEU A 20 26.02 -56.63 -10.79
CA LEU A 20 25.44 -56.25 -9.50
C LEU A 20 26.49 -56.24 -8.41
N ALA A 21 27.51 -57.13 -8.41
CA ALA A 21 28.63 -57.11 -7.48
C ALA A 21 29.62 -55.96 -7.73
N ILE A 22 29.81 -55.56 -8.97
CA ILE A 22 30.61 -54.38 -9.33
C ILE A 22 29.87 -53.06 -8.98
N ALA A 23 28.51 -53.05 -9.09
CA ALA A 23 27.68 -51.95 -8.62
C ALA A 23 27.65 -51.82 -7.09
N LEU A 24 27.88 -52.91 -6.32
CA LEU A 24 27.93 -52.93 -4.86
C LEU A 24 29.34 -52.63 -4.28
N MET A 25 30.41 -52.69 -5.07
CA MET A 25 31.75 -52.32 -4.64
C MET A 25 32.16 -50.90 -5.14
N GLY A 26 31.32 -50.21 -5.90
CA GLY A 26 31.57 -48.84 -6.41
C GLY A 26 30.94 -47.73 -5.58
N SER A 27 30.27 -47.96 -4.47
CA SER A 27 29.61 -46.94 -3.66
C SER A 27 30.15 -46.84 -2.23
N CYS A 28 31.48 -46.83 -2.07
CA CYS A 28 32.13 -46.09 -1.03
C CYS A 28 32.59 -44.73 -1.62
N SER A 29 31.67 -43.96 -2.21
CA SER A 29 31.85 -42.50 -2.27
C SER A 29 31.76 -42.00 -0.83
N SER A 30 32.87 -41.47 -0.31
CA SER A 30 32.82 -40.52 0.80
C SER A 30 31.57 -39.64 0.63
N PRO A 31 30.78 -39.36 1.69
CA PRO A 31 29.67 -38.41 1.53
C PRO A 31 30.26 -37.16 0.86
N ALA A 32 29.74 -36.85 -0.31
CA ALA A 32 30.04 -35.57 -0.94
C ALA A 32 29.79 -34.52 0.16
N LYS A 33 30.82 -33.77 0.54
CA LYS A 33 30.63 -32.65 1.48
C LYS A 33 29.50 -31.85 0.86
N LYS A 34 28.36 -31.81 1.55
CA LYS A 34 27.21 -30.97 1.19
C LYS A 34 27.79 -29.61 0.84
N GLU A 35 27.51 -29.08 -0.34
CA GLU A 35 27.82 -27.68 -0.66
C GLU A 35 27.33 -26.82 0.50
N SER A 36 28.11 -25.84 0.91
CA SER A 36 27.71 -24.93 1.99
C SER A 36 26.34 -24.38 1.64
N ALA A 37 25.36 -24.55 2.53
CA ALA A 37 23.99 -24.16 2.25
C ALA A 37 23.94 -22.66 1.94
N GLN A 38 23.46 -22.32 0.76
CA GLN A 38 23.26 -20.93 0.30
C GLN A 38 22.08 -20.31 1.06
N ARG A 39 21.89 -18.98 0.91
CA ARG A 39 20.72 -18.27 1.45
C ARG A 39 19.41 -18.94 0.99
N GLU A 40 18.53 -19.13 1.96
CA GLU A 40 17.15 -19.55 1.73
C GLU A 40 16.21 -18.50 2.33
N LYS A 41 15.18 -18.07 1.57
CA LYS A 41 14.07 -17.25 2.06
C LYS A 41 12.79 -18.10 1.95
N ILE A 42 12.27 -18.55 3.09
CA ILE A 42 11.16 -19.50 3.18
C ILE A 42 9.93 -18.77 3.72
N SER A 43 8.82 -18.82 2.99
CA SER A 43 7.56 -18.24 3.47
C SER A 43 7.06 -19.01 4.69
N LEU A 44 6.68 -18.28 5.72
CA LEU A 44 6.01 -18.79 6.90
C LEU A 44 4.53 -18.47 6.93
N ASN A 45 3.95 -18.02 5.83
CA ASN A 45 2.58 -17.52 5.80
C ASN A 45 1.49 -18.54 6.11
N GLU A 46 1.73 -19.84 5.94
CA GLU A 46 0.70 -20.87 6.06
C GLU A 46 0.62 -21.47 7.47
N ASN A 47 -0.57 -21.94 7.85
CA ASN A 47 -0.79 -22.79 9.02
C ASN A 47 -0.33 -22.19 10.36
N TRP A 48 -0.80 -21.00 10.69
CA TRP A 48 -0.68 -20.42 12.02
C TRP A 48 -1.91 -20.77 12.85
N THR A 49 -1.73 -20.92 14.17
CA THR A 49 -2.83 -20.91 15.14
C THR A 49 -2.94 -19.50 15.72
N PHE A 50 -4.17 -18.99 15.78
CA PHE A 50 -4.49 -17.62 16.13
C PHE A 50 -5.50 -17.59 17.28
N TYR A 51 -5.25 -16.71 18.25
CA TYR A 51 -6.16 -16.45 19.35
C TYR A 51 -6.19 -14.96 19.67
N ARG A 52 -7.38 -14.38 19.73
CA ARG A 52 -7.61 -13.01 20.16
C ARG A 52 -8.42 -13.02 21.44
N TYR A 53 -8.01 -12.22 22.41
CA TYR A 53 -8.80 -12.05 23.64
C TYR A 53 -10.14 -11.38 23.34
N ASP A 54 -11.18 -11.80 24.07
CA ASP A 54 -12.47 -11.12 24.04
C ASP A 54 -12.29 -9.71 24.60
N MET A 55 -12.84 -8.71 23.90
CA MET A 55 -12.75 -7.29 24.29
C MET A 55 -13.38 -7.00 25.67
N SER A 56 -14.28 -7.84 26.15
CA SER A 56 -14.93 -7.75 27.45
C SER A 56 -14.23 -8.53 28.55
N GLY A 57 -13.19 -9.33 28.20
CA GLY A 57 -12.49 -10.24 29.08
C GLY A 57 -11.20 -9.67 29.66
N GLU A 58 -10.60 -10.42 30.58
CA GLU A 58 -9.25 -10.13 31.08
C GLU A 58 -8.23 -10.49 30.00
N VAL A 59 -7.31 -9.56 29.70
CA VAL A 59 -6.15 -9.74 28.84
C VAL A 59 -4.96 -10.16 29.69
N ASP A 60 -3.93 -10.78 29.05
CA ASP A 60 -2.67 -11.06 29.73
C ASP A 60 -1.98 -9.78 30.24
N ASN A 61 -1.03 -9.93 31.15
CA ASN A 61 -0.29 -8.82 31.76
C ASN A 61 1.05 -8.49 31.05
N LEU A 62 1.30 -9.09 29.87
CA LEU A 62 2.52 -8.91 29.10
C LEU A 62 2.40 -7.68 28.20
N ASN A 63 2.85 -6.52 28.66
CA ASN A 63 2.72 -5.28 27.92
C ASN A 63 4.06 -4.83 27.35
N TYR A 64 4.04 -4.29 26.12
CA TYR A 64 5.21 -3.58 25.61
C TYR A 64 5.56 -2.40 26.52
N ASP A 65 4.60 -1.50 26.74
CA ASP A 65 4.70 -0.34 27.62
C ASP A 65 3.31 0.02 28.17
N ILE A 66 3.27 0.95 29.10
CA ILE A 66 2.02 1.42 29.68
C ILE A 66 1.51 2.60 28.85
N ARG A 67 0.28 2.48 28.40
CA ARG A 67 -0.41 3.53 27.65
C ARG A 67 -1.33 4.35 28.52
N PRO A 68 -1.56 5.64 28.17
CA PRO A 68 -2.49 6.48 28.89
C PRO A 68 -3.92 5.90 28.84
N VAL A 69 -4.67 6.11 29.92
CA VAL A 69 -6.11 5.81 29.93
C VAL A 69 -6.84 6.98 29.28
N ILE A 70 -7.73 6.68 28.35
CA ILE A 70 -8.57 7.68 27.68
C ILE A 70 -9.95 7.66 28.32
N GLU A 71 -10.31 8.78 28.97
CA GLU A 71 -11.65 8.98 29.55
C GLU A 71 -12.57 9.73 28.57
N ASP A 72 -12.01 10.55 27.68
CA ASP A 72 -12.75 11.33 26.68
C ASP A 72 -12.06 11.24 25.30
N ALA A 73 -12.81 10.82 24.29
CA ALA A 73 -12.34 10.68 22.92
C ALA A 73 -12.21 12.01 22.16
N SER A 74 -12.65 13.13 22.73
CA SER A 74 -12.62 14.43 22.05
C SER A 74 -11.20 14.98 21.80
N GLU A 75 -10.21 14.52 22.55
CA GLU A 75 -8.83 15.02 22.44
C GLU A 75 -8.11 14.63 21.14
N TYR A 76 -8.52 13.58 20.45
CA TYR A 76 -7.83 13.11 19.23
C TYR A 76 -8.25 13.82 17.95
N LEU A 77 -9.16 14.77 18.02
CA LEU A 77 -9.60 15.55 16.85
C LEU A 77 -8.68 16.76 16.56
N VAL A 78 -7.67 17.00 17.38
CA VAL A 78 -6.81 18.19 17.31
C VAL A 78 -5.40 17.80 16.90
N ALA A 79 -4.99 18.13 15.66
CA ALA A 79 -3.68 17.78 15.10
C ALA A 79 -2.47 18.40 15.83
N ASP A 80 -2.67 19.40 16.68
CA ASP A 80 -1.61 20.07 17.46
C ASP A 80 -1.64 19.72 18.97
N ALA A 81 -2.29 18.62 19.31
CA ALA A 81 -2.37 18.16 20.68
C ALA A 81 -0.97 17.96 21.30
N LYS A 82 -0.84 18.23 22.59
CA LYS A 82 0.43 18.05 23.30
C LYS A 82 0.78 16.57 23.45
N PRO A 83 2.08 16.23 23.61
CA PRO A 83 2.50 14.88 23.97
C PRO A 83 1.74 14.35 25.19
N THR A 84 1.46 13.04 25.19
CA THR A 84 0.79 12.38 26.30
C THR A 84 1.82 11.68 27.17
N ASP A 85 1.80 11.96 28.47
CA ASP A 85 2.64 11.26 29.43
C ASP A 85 2.13 9.81 29.63
N ALA A 86 3.05 8.85 29.67
CA ALA A 86 2.71 7.48 29.97
C ALA A 86 2.17 7.35 31.42
N VAL A 87 1.10 6.58 31.60
CA VAL A 87 0.56 6.26 32.92
C VAL A 87 1.52 5.29 33.63
N LYS A 88 1.74 5.46 34.93
CA LYS A 88 2.56 4.54 35.70
C LYS A 88 1.93 3.14 35.69
N ALA A 89 2.80 2.15 35.49
CA ALA A 89 2.39 0.75 35.54
C ALA A 89 1.64 0.40 36.81
N SER A 90 0.53 -0.32 36.70
CA SER A 90 -0.05 -1.00 37.85
C SER A 90 0.92 -2.09 38.36
N VAL A 91 0.82 -2.47 39.63
CA VAL A 91 1.71 -3.45 40.25
C VAL A 91 1.64 -4.84 39.54
N SER A 92 0.61 -5.11 38.78
CA SER A 92 0.37 -6.35 38.04
C SER A 92 0.85 -6.35 36.60
N ALA A 93 1.25 -5.21 36.01
CA ALA A 93 1.69 -5.14 34.62
C ALA A 93 3.16 -5.52 34.49
N GLU A 94 3.46 -6.41 33.56
CA GLU A 94 4.83 -6.80 33.18
C GLU A 94 5.22 -6.05 31.92
N VAL A 95 6.04 -5.00 32.06
CA VAL A 95 6.49 -4.16 30.96
C VAL A 95 7.73 -4.75 30.30
N LEU A 96 7.65 -5.06 29.03
CA LEU A 96 8.67 -5.77 28.25
C LEU A 96 9.56 -4.86 27.39
N LYS A 97 9.26 -3.57 27.29
CA LYS A 97 10.02 -2.56 26.53
C LYS A 97 11.54 -2.64 26.73
N PRO A 98 12.13 -2.80 27.94
CA PRO A 98 13.57 -2.89 28.10
C PRO A 98 14.25 -4.10 27.43
N TRP A 99 13.51 -5.17 27.16
CA TRP A 99 14.01 -6.34 26.46
C TRP A 99 13.76 -6.28 24.95
N VAL A 100 12.84 -5.44 24.49
CA VAL A 100 12.50 -5.24 23.07
C VAL A 100 13.37 -4.15 22.44
N LEU A 101 13.63 -3.05 23.15
CA LEU A 101 14.43 -1.91 22.68
C LEU A 101 15.77 -2.30 22.04
N PRO A 102 16.53 -3.31 22.55
CA PRO A 102 17.79 -3.73 21.90
C PRO A 102 17.65 -4.19 20.45
N THR A 103 16.47 -4.55 19.98
CA THR A 103 16.22 -4.85 18.57
C THR A 103 16.51 -3.65 17.67
N ALA A 104 16.28 -2.44 18.14
CA ALA A 104 16.57 -1.18 17.46
C ALA A 104 18.06 -0.94 17.18
N ASN A 105 18.96 -1.55 17.97
CA ASN A 105 20.40 -1.29 17.89
C ASN A 105 21.00 -1.57 16.50
N ALA A 106 20.43 -2.47 15.71
CA ALA A 106 20.85 -2.73 14.33
C ALA A 106 20.75 -1.50 13.42
N PHE A 107 19.94 -0.52 13.80
CA PHE A 107 19.67 0.69 13.05
C PHE A 107 20.09 1.97 13.78
N ILE A 108 20.77 1.88 14.92
CA ILE A 108 21.34 3.02 15.65
C ILE A 108 22.83 3.09 15.37
N ASN A 109 23.27 4.15 14.69
CA ASN A 109 24.66 4.27 14.24
C ASN A 109 25.64 4.56 15.39
N ASP A 110 25.21 5.24 16.44
CA ASP A 110 26.04 5.55 17.60
C ASP A 110 25.97 4.41 18.65
N PRO A 111 27.03 3.59 18.84
CA PRO A 111 27.02 2.53 19.83
C PRO A 111 26.79 2.99 21.26
N GLN A 112 27.04 4.27 21.58
CA GLN A 112 26.79 4.82 22.91
C GLN A 112 25.29 4.99 23.22
N LYS A 113 24.47 5.01 22.18
CA LYS A 113 23.00 5.06 22.26
C LYS A 113 22.34 3.68 22.24
N HIS A 114 23.13 2.62 22.10
CA HIS A 114 22.60 1.26 22.07
C HIS A 114 21.92 0.90 23.39
N ASN A 115 20.73 0.35 23.30
CA ASN A 115 20.00 -0.18 24.43
C ASN A 115 20.64 -1.48 24.90
N ILE A 116 20.84 -1.60 26.22
CA ILE A 116 21.42 -2.80 26.83
C ILE A 116 20.29 -3.69 27.33
N ARG A 117 20.27 -4.92 26.83
CA ARG A 117 19.30 -5.91 27.30
C ARG A 117 19.51 -6.18 28.81
N PRO A 118 18.44 -6.17 29.63
CA PRO A 118 18.58 -6.50 31.03
C PRO A 118 19.23 -7.86 31.25
N SER A 119 20.13 -7.96 32.25
CA SER A 119 20.83 -9.22 32.55
C SER A 119 19.93 -10.27 33.20
N LYS A 120 18.80 -9.86 33.75
CA LYS A 120 17.78 -10.78 34.28
C LYS A 120 16.90 -11.28 33.13
N GLU A 121 16.32 -12.45 33.34
CA GLU A 121 15.36 -13.03 32.38
C GLU A 121 14.14 -12.12 32.19
N ALA A 122 13.61 -12.08 30.97
CA ALA A 122 12.40 -11.33 30.66
C ALA A 122 11.21 -11.90 31.44
N PRO A 123 10.27 -11.03 31.89
CA PRO A 123 9.02 -11.49 32.48
C PRO A 123 8.23 -12.39 31.52
N GLY A 124 7.29 -13.16 32.09
CA GLY A 124 6.35 -13.97 31.30
C GLY A 124 6.89 -15.26 30.73
N LYS A 125 8.12 -15.68 31.06
CA LYS A 125 8.71 -16.93 30.54
C LYS A 125 7.80 -18.16 30.68
N ASP A 126 7.11 -18.27 31.80
CA ASP A 126 6.24 -19.40 32.10
C ASP A 126 4.79 -19.21 31.59
N PHE A 127 4.54 -18.16 30.77
CA PHE A 127 3.23 -17.91 30.21
C PHE A 127 2.82 -19.09 29.30
N PRO A 128 1.58 -19.63 29.48
CA PRO A 128 1.19 -20.88 28.82
C PRO A 128 1.36 -20.90 27.30
N PHE A 129 1.02 -19.80 26.63
CA PHE A 129 1.08 -19.72 25.16
C PHE A 129 2.52 -19.76 24.59
N LEU A 130 3.53 -19.66 25.44
CA LEU A 130 4.94 -19.75 25.04
C LEU A 130 5.49 -21.17 25.12
N GLN A 131 4.73 -22.09 25.73
CA GLN A 131 5.19 -23.46 25.97
C GLN A 131 4.91 -24.35 24.77
N LEU A 132 5.84 -25.29 24.50
CA LEU A 132 5.72 -26.22 23.37
C LEU A 132 4.56 -27.22 23.58
N ASP A 133 4.27 -27.58 24.82
CA ASP A 133 3.23 -28.53 25.20
C ASP A 133 1.84 -27.89 25.41
N PHE A 134 1.72 -26.58 25.20
CA PHE A 134 0.44 -25.90 25.25
C PHE A 134 -0.47 -26.41 24.13
N ASN A 135 -1.68 -26.83 24.49
CA ASN A 135 -2.68 -27.25 23.51
C ASN A 135 -3.43 -26.06 22.93
N ASP A 136 -3.15 -25.75 21.66
CA ASP A 136 -3.82 -24.69 20.88
C ASP A 136 -4.77 -25.24 19.81
N SER A 137 -5.23 -26.51 19.96
CA SER A 137 -6.14 -27.14 18.98
C SER A 137 -7.50 -26.45 18.83
N ASP A 138 -7.91 -25.66 19.84
CA ASP A 138 -9.15 -24.90 19.82
C ASP A 138 -8.97 -23.46 19.26
N TRP A 139 -7.74 -23.10 18.92
CA TRP A 139 -7.45 -21.83 18.30
C TRP A 139 -7.82 -21.84 16.82
N GLU A 140 -8.11 -20.66 16.27
CA GLU A 140 -8.39 -20.51 14.86
C GLU A 140 -7.14 -20.83 14.01
N SER A 141 -7.33 -21.49 12.86
CA SER A 141 -6.27 -21.71 11.89
C SER A 141 -6.32 -20.61 10.84
N VAL A 142 -5.23 -19.83 10.74
CA VAL A 142 -5.13 -18.72 9.81
C VAL A 142 -3.89 -18.81 8.93
N ASN A 143 -3.97 -18.20 7.76
CA ASN A 143 -2.83 -17.91 6.90
C ASN A 143 -2.52 -16.42 6.92
N LEU A 144 -1.24 -16.07 6.71
CA LEU A 144 -0.79 -14.70 6.55
C LEU A 144 -0.74 -14.32 5.06
N PRO A 145 -0.89 -13.07 4.71
CA PRO A 145 -1.27 -11.91 5.54
C PRO A 145 -2.65 -12.07 6.17
N HIS A 146 -2.82 -11.63 7.43
CA HIS A 146 -4.05 -11.77 8.19
C HIS A 146 -4.42 -10.46 8.87
N ASP A 147 -5.66 -10.03 8.69
CA ASP A 147 -6.27 -8.85 9.32
C ASP A 147 -7.57 -9.30 10.00
N TRP A 148 -7.51 -9.49 11.34
CA TRP A 148 -8.69 -9.99 12.07
C TRP A 148 -9.87 -9.05 12.08
N ALA A 149 -9.65 -7.76 11.81
CA ALA A 149 -10.71 -6.77 11.96
C ALA A 149 -11.67 -6.76 10.77
N ILE A 150 -11.19 -7.18 9.58
CA ILE A 150 -11.99 -7.09 8.34
C ILE A 150 -13.24 -7.98 8.36
N ASP A 151 -13.21 -9.04 9.16
CA ASP A 151 -14.36 -9.94 9.33
C ASP A 151 -15.54 -9.26 10.04
N GLY A 152 -15.30 -8.14 10.72
CA GLY A 152 -16.32 -7.37 11.38
C GLY A 152 -16.85 -8.01 12.68
N PRO A 153 -18.11 -7.81 13.00
CA PRO A 153 -19.07 -6.94 12.32
C PRO A 153 -18.72 -5.45 12.44
N PHE A 154 -19.29 -4.63 11.57
CA PHE A 154 -19.20 -3.18 11.72
C PHE A 154 -19.93 -2.74 12.98
N TYR A 155 -19.36 -1.76 13.68
CA TYR A 155 -19.99 -1.15 14.83
C TYR A 155 -20.98 -0.06 14.38
N GLU A 156 -22.23 -0.21 14.75
CA GLU A 156 -23.32 0.70 14.35
C GLU A 156 -23.70 1.73 15.43
N GLY A 157 -23.10 1.64 16.62
CA GLY A 157 -23.39 2.57 17.73
C GLY A 157 -22.61 3.89 17.65
N ASP A 158 -22.86 4.75 18.63
CA ASP A 158 -22.21 6.07 18.76
C ASP A 158 -20.92 6.04 19.61
N ASN A 159 -20.46 4.85 20.03
CA ASN A 159 -19.26 4.74 20.84
C ASN A 159 -18.02 5.17 20.04
N PRO A 160 -17.27 6.21 20.46
CA PRO A 160 -16.08 6.67 19.80
C PRO A 160 -14.93 5.67 19.79
N GLU A 161 -14.88 4.69 20.71
CA GLU A 161 -13.84 3.66 20.76
C GLU A 161 -13.76 2.81 19.48
N VAL A 162 -14.88 2.64 18.78
CA VAL A 162 -15.00 1.92 17.51
C VAL A 162 -15.54 2.85 16.42
N GLY A 163 -15.30 4.15 16.58
CA GLY A 163 -15.91 5.17 15.73
C GLY A 163 -15.43 5.17 14.29
N GLY A 164 -16.10 6.00 13.50
CA GLY A 164 -15.90 6.11 12.05
C GLY A 164 -14.48 6.43 11.63
N GLY A 165 -13.68 7.12 12.45
CA GLY A 165 -12.29 7.46 12.13
C GLY A 165 -11.44 6.26 11.72
N MET A 166 -11.63 5.12 12.36
CA MET A 166 -10.90 3.87 12.09
C MET A 166 -11.74 2.82 11.34
N GLY A 167 -12.79 3.22 10.63
CA GLY A 167 -13.56 2.34 9.76
C GLY A 167 -14.66 1.51 10.43
N ARG A 168 -14.99 1.75 11.68
CA ARG A 168 -16.04 1.04 12.46
C ARG A 168 -15.83 -0.47 12.56
N LEU A 169 -14.62 -0.96 12.32
CA LEU A 169 -14.24 -2.36 12.43
C LEU A 169 -13.56 -2.64 13.78
N PRO A 170 -13.59 -3.87 14.30
CA PRO A 170 -13.05 -4.21 15.61
C PRO A 170 -11.51 -4.36 15.60
N VAL A 171 -10.81 -3.25 15.31
CA VAL A 171 -9.35 -3.23 15.13
C VAL A 171 -8.58 -3.43 16.43
N GLN A 172 -9.11 -2.91 17.57
CA GLN A 172 -8.41 -2.99 18.85
C GLN A 172 -8.41 -4.39 19.41
N GLY A 173 -7.37 -4.73 20.16
CA GLY A 173 -7.29 -5.99 20.88
C GLY A 173 -5.88 -6.54 20.97
N VAL A 174 -5.74 -7.52 21.85
CA VAL A 174 -4.52 -8.31 22.02
C VAL A 174 -4.73 -9.68 21.41
N ALA A 175 -3.78 -10.11 20.60
CA ALA A 175 -3.83 -11.40 19.92
C ALA A 175 -2.49 -12.12 19.95
N TRP A 176 -2.57 -13.43 19.81
CA TRP A 176 -1.44 -14.34 19.75
C TRP A 176 -1.47 -15.15 18.46
N TYR A 177 -0.31 -15.26 17.84
CA TYR A 177 -0.05 -16.15 16.71
C TYR A 177 0.99 -17.17 17.13
N ARG A 178 0.72 -18.46 16.92
CA ARG A 178 1.66 -19.55 17.25
C ARG A 178 1.94 -20.39 16.01
N LYS A 179 3.20 -20.85 15.91
CA LYS A 179 3.63 -21.72 14.83
C LYS A 179 4.75 -22.63 15.30
N ASN A 180 4.64 -23.90 14.98
CA ASN A 180 5.73 -24.85 15.17
C ASN A 180 6.72 -24.76 14.00
N LEU A 181 8.00 -24.54 14.30
CA LEU A 181 9.08 -24.51 13.32
C LEU A 181 9.96 -25.74 13.47
N ASN A 182 9.97 -26.59 12.46
CA ASN A 182 10.93 -27.69 12.39
C ASN A 182 12.23 -27.20 11.73
N ILE A 183 13.30 -27.07 12.49
CA ILE A 183 14.62 -26.66 12.01
C ILE A 183 15.51 -27.89 11.95
N PRO A 184 15.90 -28.36 10.75
CA PRO A 184 16.72 -29.56 10.57
C PRO A 184 18.04 -29.49 11.36
N ALA A 185 18.53 -30.63 11.85
CA ALA A 185 19.84 -30.72 12.49
C ALA A 185 21.00 -30.27 11.59
N ASP A 186 20.85 -30.46 10.29
CA ASP A 186 21.84 -30.05 9.27
C ASP A 186 21.98 -28.53 9.14
N ASP A 187 21.03 -27.75 9.65
CA ASP A 187 21.10 -26.27 9.67
C ASP A 187 21.95 -25.74 10.86
N ALA A 188 22.43 -26.61 11.74
CA ALA A 188 23.31 -26.21 12.82
C ALA A 188 24.58 -25.52 12.26
N GLY A 189 24.89 -24.34 12.81
CA GLY A 189 25.98 -23.49 12.33
C GLY A 189 25.59 -22.50 11.22
N ARG A 190 24.33 -22.42 10.82
CA ARG A 190 23.78 -21.35 10.00
C ARG A 190 23.27 -20.21 10.88
N SER A 191 23.24 -19.00 10.34
CA SER A 191 22.47 -17.88 10.92
C SER A 191 21.02 -17.96 10.43
N ILE A 192 20.07 -17.86 11.37
CA ILE A 192 18.64 -18.03 11.07
C ILE A 192 17.86 -16.85 11.63
N PHE A 193 17.10 -16.20 10.75
CA PHE A 193 16.38 -14.97 11.05
C PHE A 193 14.88 -15.13 10.77
N LEU A 194 14.07 -14.44 11.58
CA LEU A 194 12.66 -14.15 11.32
C LEU A 194 12.58 -12.75 10.72
N GLU A 195 12.01 -12.62 9.52
CA GLU A 195 11.67 -11.33 8.92
C GLU A 195 10.16 -11.16 8.87
N VAL A 196 9.67 -10.04 9.39
CA VAL A 196 8.24 -9.66 9.39
C VAL A 196 8.11 -8.35 8.63
N GLU A 197 7.28 -8.33 7.60
CA GLU A 197 7.13 -7.15 6.74
C GLU A 197 6.14 -6.11 7.29
N GLY A 198 5.29 -6.50 8.23
CA GLY A 198 4.36 -5.63 8.94
C GLY A 198 3.44 -6.37 9.89
N ALA A 199 3.29 -5.84 11.10
CA ALA A 199 2.44 -6.42 12.15
C ALA A 199 1.85 -5.30 13.01
N MET A 200 0.54 -5.16 13.00
CA MET A 200 -0.20 -4.06 13.63
C MET A 200 -0.78 -4.50 14.98
N SER A 201 -0.16 -4.07 16.07
CA SER A 201 1.06 -3.34 16.30
C SER A 201 1.76 -3.85 17.58
N TYR A 202 2.81 -3.18 18.08
CA TYR A 202 3.54 -3.59 19.30
C TYR A 202 3.92 -5.08 19.31
N ALA A 203 4.39 -5.59 18.15
CA ALA A 203 4.74 -6.99 18.00
C ALA A 203 5.89 -7.39 18.93
N MET A 204 5.70 -8.48 19.67
CA MET A 204 6.70 -9.11 20.53
C MET A 204 6.80 -10.59 20.18
N VAL A 205 8.03 -11.11 20.09
CA VAL A 205 8.32 -12.44 19.55
C VAL A 205 9.07 -13.28 20.56
N TRP A 206 8.58 -14.49 20.78
CA TRP A 206 9.24 -15.52 21.58
C TRP A 206 9.57 -16.74 20.72
N LEU A 207 10.69 -17.37 21.04
CA LEU A 207 11.05 -18.68 20.51
C LEU A 207 11.40 -19.60 21.68
N ASN A 208 10.74 -20.76 21.79
CA ASN A 208 10.96 -21.73 22.85
C ASN A 208 10.86 -21.15 24.29
N GLY A 209 9.91 -20.22 24.50
CA GLY A 209 9.69 -19.51 25.75
C GLY A 209 10.62 -18.33 26.02
N ALA A 210 11.66 -18.13 25.23
CA ALA A 210 12.56 -16.98 25.35
C ALA A 210 12.09 -15.79 24.52
N LEU A 211 11.98 -14.60 25.12
CA LEU A 211 11.70 -13.36 24.40
C LEU A 211 12.89 -13.02 23.50
N VAL A 212 12.69 -13.08 22.18
CA VAL A 212 13.72 -12.77 21.17
C VAL A 212 13.86 -11.26 21.01
N GLY A 213 12.74 -10.56 20.82
CA GLY A 213 12.67 -9.13 20.57
C GLY A 213 11.28 -8.74 20.09
N GLY A 214 11.21 -7.68 19.30
CA GLY A 214 9.98 -7.21 18.69
C GLY A 214 10.14 -5.85 18.03
N TRP A 215 9.03 -5.32 17.52
CA TRP A 215 8.97 -4.01 16.88
C TRP A 215 7.60 -3.37 17.12
N PRO A 216 7.50 -2.21 17.76
CA PRO A 216 6.20 -1.61 18.09
C PRO A 216 5.54 -0.88 16.95
N TYR A 217 6.32 -0.26 16.01
CA TYR A 217 5.76 0.47 14.87
C TYR A 217 5.22 -0.52 13.82
N GLY A 218 3.91 -0.63 13.73
CA GLY A 218 3.24 -1.68 12.97
C GLY A 218 3.45 -1.64 11.45
N TYR A 219 3.93 -0.54 10.90
CA TYR A 219 4.10 -0.36 9.45
C TYR A 219 5.48 -0.73 8.93
N ASN A 220 6.50 -0.77 9.79
CA ASN A 220 7.86 -1.12 9.37
C ASN A 220 8.06 -2.62 9.19
N SER A 221 9.00 -2.96 8.30
CA SER A 221 9.57 -4.30 8.22
C SER A 221 10.79 -4.42 9.14
N TRP A 222 10.95 -5.57 9.76
CA TRP A 222 12.02 -5.82 10.74
C TRP A 222 12.46 -7.29 10.72
N GLN A 223 13.64 -7.54 11.28
CA GLN A 223 14.24 -8.87 11.34
C GLN A 223 14.77 -9.16 12.74
N LEU A 224 14.59 -10.38 13.20
CA LEU A 224 15.12 -10.88 14.48
C LEU A 224 16.05 -12.08 14.26
N ASP A 225 17.18 -12.11 14.98
CA ASP A 225 18.07 -13.26 15.00
C ASP A 225 17.49 -14.35 15.92
N LEU A 226 17.08 -15.45 15.32
CA LEU A 226 16.58 -16.64 16.03
C LEU A 226 17.69 -17.61 16.44
N THR A 227 18.88 -17.52 15.83
CA THR A 227 19.98 -18.48 15.96
C THR A 227 20.28 -18.89 17.40
N PRO A 228 20.37 -17.95 18.39
CA PRO A 228 20.69 -18.30 19.78
C PRO A 228 19.59 -19.08 20.51
N TYR A 229 18.37 -19.16 19.97
CA TYR A 229 17.20 -19.71 20.62
C TYR A 229 16.72 -21.03 19.99
N ILE A 230 17.34 -21.45 18.87
CA ILE A 230 16.91 -22.62 18.09
C ILE A 230 17.39 -23.92 18.72
N ARG A 231 16.50 -24.91 18.71
CA ARG A 231 16.77 -26.33 18.97
C ARG A 231 16.86 -27.06 17.63
N TYR A 232 18.06 -27.34 17.19
CA TYR A 232 18.29 -27.99 15.90
C TYR A 232 17.89 -29.46 15.93
N GLY A 233 17.17 -29.94 14.93
CA GLY A 233 16.63 -31.29 14.83
C GLY A 233 15.42 -31.57 15.72
N GLU A 234 14.85 -30.51 16.30
CA GLU A 234 13.68 -30.56 17.16
C GLU A 234 12.62 -29.56 16.71
N ASP A 235 11.44 -29.66 17.27
CA ASP A 235 10.38 -28.67 17.11
C ASP A 235 10.69 -27.43 17.94
N ASN A 236 10.42 -26.27 17.34
CA ASN A 236 10.62 -24.97 17.96
C ASN A 236 9.29 -24.21 17.99
N GLN A 237 8.84 -23.80 19.15
CA GLN A 237 7.62 -23.00 19.28
C GLN A 237 7.91 -21.52 19.06
N LEU A 238 7.44 -21.00 17.95
CA LEU A 238 7.38 -19.55 17.68
C LEU A 238 6.05 -19.01 18.18
N ALA A 239 6.09 -17.92 18.93
CA ALA A 239 4.91 -17.19 19.37
C ALA A 239 5.09 -15.69 19.12
N ILE A 240 4.08 -15.03 18.54
CA ILE A 240 4.06 -13.59 18.28
C ILE A 240 2.81 -13.01 18.96
N ARG A 241 3.04 -12.04 19.86
CA ARG A 241 1.96 -11.27 20.49
C ARG A 241 1.83 -9.93 19.77
N ILE A 242 0.63 -9.61 19.43
CA ILE A 242 0.24 -8.33 18.81
C ILE A 242 -0.67 -7.59 19.79
N ASP A 243 -0.48 -6.29 19.92
CA ASP A 243 -1.32 -5.44 20.76
C ASP A 243 -1.70 -4.18 19.97
N ASN A 244 -2.91 -4.18 19.42
CA ASN A 244 -3.42 -3.08 18.62
C ASN A 244 -4.37 -2.21 19.48
N PRO A 245 -3.98 -0.97 19.86
CA PRO A 245 -4.81 -0.13 20.70
C PRO A 245 -5.95 0.53 19.89
N ASN A 246 -7.03 0.89 20.58
CA ASN A 246 -8.01 1.81 20.04
C ASN A 246 -7.40 3.21 19.85
N HIS A 247 -8.02 4.06 19.04
CA HIS A 247 -7.58 5.44 18.79
C HIS A 247 -6.09 5.55 18.44
N SER A 248 -5.56 4.56 17.68
CA SER A 248 -4.17 4.51 17.25
C SER A 248 -3.93 5.19 15.90
N SER A 249 -4.99 5.56 15.20
CA SER A 249 -4.93 6.13 13.85
C SER A 249 -6.19 6.95 13.54
N ARG A 250 -6.14 7.78 12.51
CA ARG A 250 -7.29 8.51 11.96
C ARG A 250 -7.99 7.75 10.82
N TRP A 251 -7.33 6.72 10.28
CA TRP A 251 -7.82 5.82 9.24
C TRP A 251 -7.81 4.37 9.76
N TYR A 252 -8.28 3.45 8.96
CA TYR A 252 -8.25 2.03 9.27
C TYR A 252 -6.81 1.49 9.26
N PRO A 253 -6.24 1.14 10.41
CA PRO A 253 -4.86 0.69 10.48
C PRO A 253 -4.69 -0.79 10.10
N GLY A 254 -5.79 -1.55 10.01
CA GLY A 254 -5.75 -3.00 10.02
C GLY A 254 -5.44 -3.57 11.40
N ALA A 255 -5.31 -4.88 11.49
CA ALA A 255 -5.03 -5.57 12.74
C ALA A 255 -4.39 -6.94 12.50
N GLY A 256 -3.31 -7.26 13.20
CA GLY A 256 -2.62 -8.54 13.08
C GLY A 256 -1.34 -8.51 12.24
N ILE A 257 -0.91 -9.68 11.79
CA ILE A 257 0.25 -9.82 10.90
C ILE A 257 -0.25 -9.69 9.46
N TYR A 258 -0.36 -8.45 8.99
CA TYR A 258 -1.05 -8.09 7.76
C TYR A 258 -0.16 -8.05 6.51
N ARG A 259 1.13 -8.44 6.66
CA ARG A 259 2.10 -8.63 5.58
C ARG A 259 2.83 -9.94 5.75
N ASN A 260 3.74 -10.27 4.82
CA ASN A 260 4.42 -11.56 4.81
C ASN A 260 5.36 -11.75 6.01
N VAL A 261 5.56 -13.03 6.35
CA VAL A 261 6.55 -13.49 7.32
C VAL A 261 7.48 -14.51 6.66
N TRP A 262 8.79 -14.33 6.87
CA TRP A 262 9.81 -15.15 6.25
C TRP A 262 10.76 -15.74 7.28
N LEU A 263 11.18 -16.98 7.06
CA LEU A 263 12.36 -17.58 7.70
C LEU A 263 13.53 -17.47 6.73
N ILE A 264 14.58 -16.76 7.16
CA ILE A 264 15.79 -16.58 6.37
C ILE A 264 16.90 -17.41 6.99
N LYS A 265 17.50 -18.30 6.20
CA LYS A 265 18.63 -19.11 6.62
C LYS A 265 19.84 -18.74 5.78
N THR A 266 20.95 -18.40 6.41
CA THR A 266 22.17 -18.00 5.74
C THR A 266 23.39 -18.77 6.24
N HIS A 267 24.48 -18.71 5.52
CA HIS A 267 25.79 -19.01 6.06
C HIS A 267 26.15 -17.97 7.14
N PRO A 268 26.94 -18.27 8.17
CA PRO A 268 27.40 -17.26 9.15
C PRO A 268 28.12 -16.06 8.50
N ILE A 269 28.73 -16.27 7.33
CA ILE A 269 29.25 -15.20 6.50
C ILE A 269 28.22 -14.92 5.42
N HIS A 270 27.61 -13.75 5.49
CA HIS A 270 26.49 -13.42 4.60
C HIS A 270 26.33 -11.91 4.37
N ILE A 271 25.59 -11.54 3.34
CA ILE A 271 25.14 -10.16 3.13
C ILE A 271 24.07 -9.83 4.17
N GLY A 272 24.26 -8.74 4.89
CA GLY A 272 23.36 -8.29 5.95
C GLY A 272 21.95 -7.97 5.46
N GLN A 273 21.03 -7.72 6.40
CA GLN A 273 19.67 -7.28 6.09
C GLN A 273 19.71 -5.99 5.25
N TRP A 274 19.07 -5.99 4.08
CA TRP A 274 19.11 -4.89 3.10
C TRP A 274 20.53 -4.38 2.83
N GLY A 275 21.49 -5.31 2.85
CA GLY A 275 22.92 -5.04 2.86
C GLY A 275 23.50 -4.65 1.51
N THR A 276 22.69 -4.39 0.50
CA THR A 276 23.11 -3.86 -0.80
C THR A 276 22.46 -2.50 -1.04
N TYR A 277 23.24 -1.57 -1.59
CA TYR A 277 22.74 -0.26 -1.99
C TYR A 277 23.30 0.11 -3.35
N VAL A 278 22.41 0.26 -4.34
CA VAL A 278 22.76 0.60 -5.72
C VAL A 278 22.42 2.05 -5.98
N THR A 279 23.37 2.82 -6.49
CA THR A 279 23.13 4.19 -6.95
C THR A 279 23.62 4.36 -8.39
N THR A 280 23.06 5.33 -9.09
CA THR A 280 23.43 5.65 -10.46
C THR A 280 23.82 7.12 -10.58
N SER A 281 24.88 7.39 -11.36
CA SER A 281 25.38 8.73 -11.62
C SER A 281 25.83 8.87 -13.07
N GLU A 282 26.04 10.09 -13.53
CA GLU A 282 26.45 10.41 -14.91
C GLU A 282 25.57 9.69 -15.96
N VAL A 283 24.26 9.66 -15.67
CA VAL A 283 23.30 8.91 -16.49
C VAL A 283 23.01 9.63 -17.80
N SER A 284 23.16 8.91 -18.90
CA SER A 284 22.82 9.34 -20.24
C SER A 284 22.29 8.17 -21.07
N ALA A 285 21.83 8.45 -22.30
CA ALA A 285 21.44 7.39 -23.24
C ALA A 285 22.65 6.52 -23.69
N SER A 286 23.87 7.01 -23.59
CA SER A 286 25.10 6.32 -24.03
C SER A 286 25.80 5.55 -22.91
N SER A 287 25.69 6.02 -21.66
CA SER A 287 26.35 5.37 -20.52
C SER A 287 25.72 5.78 -19.19
N ALA A 288 25.96 4.99 -18.17
CA ALA A 288 25.64 5.30 -16.78
C ALA A 288 26.71 4.67 -15.87
N MET A 289 27.15 5.41 -14.87
CA MET A 289 27.93 4.87 -13.77
C MET A 289 26.97 4.21 -12.77
N VAL A 290 27.31 3.01 -12.33
CA VAL A 290 26.55 2.27 -11.32
C VAL A 290 27.49 1.96 -10.16
N ASP A 291 27.13 2.46 -8.99
CA ASP A 291 27.83 2.20 -7.74
C ASP A 291 27.03 1.18 -6.91
N LEU A 292 27.74 0.27 -6.27
CA LEU A 292 27.16 -0.75 -5.38
C LEU A 292 27.92 -0.75 -4.05
N GLU A 293 27.22 -0.49 -2.96
CA GLU A 293 27.71 -0.77 -1.61
C GLU A 293 27.20 -2.14 -1.18
N VAL A 294 28.10 -2.99 -0.65
CA VAL A 294 27.78 -4.31 -0.11
C VAL A 294 28.23 -4.35 1.35
N SER A 295 27.27 -4.68 2.23
CA SER A 295 27.52 -4.92 3.66
C SER A 295 27.59 -6.42 3.91
N VAL A 296 28.70 -6.89 4.47
CA VAL A 296 28.95 -8.30 4.78
C VAL A 296 29.05 -8.48 6.28
N ASN A 297 28.34 -9.46 6.82
CA ASN A 297 28.40 -9.85 8.23
C ASN A 297 29.24 -11.11 8.41
N ASN A 298 30.06 -11.16 9.45
CA ASN A 298 30.75 -12.34 9.91
C ASN A 298 30.21 -12.75 11.28
N ASP A 299 29.20 -13.62 11.30
CA ASP A 299 28.64 -14.20 12.54
C ASP A 299 29.39 -15.46 12.97
N SER A 300 30.55 -15.79 12.34
CA SER A 300 31.39 -16.92 12.74
C SER A 300 32.36 -16.54 13.87
N GLU A 301 32.98 -17.55 14.48
CA GLU A 301 33.95 -17.38 15.58
C GLU A 301 35.40 -17.13 15.10
N SER A 302 35.62 -16.95 13.79
CA SER A 302 36.97 -16.81 13.20
C SER A 302 37.09 -15.65 12.23
N ASP A 303 38.32 -15.11 12.09
CA ASP A 303 38.63 -14.15 11.05
C ASP A 303 38.37 -14.77 9.67
N VAL A 304 37.84 -14.00 8.74
CA VAL A 304 37.50 -14.48 7.41
C VAL A 304 37.97 -13.50 6.33
N GLU A 305 38.35 -14.03 5.20
CA GLU A 305 38.56 -13.30 3.95
C GLU A 305 37.45 -13.74 2.97
N VAL A 306 36.72 -12.76 2.41
CA VAL A 306 35.58 -12.99 1.55
C VAL A 306 35.75 -12.27 0.23
N THR A 307 35.62 -13.01 -0.87
CA THR A 307 35.55 -12.43 -2.22
C THR A 307 34.09 -12.11 -2.56
N ILE A 308 33.87 -10.91 -3.08
CA ILE A 308 32.57 -10.40 -3.51
C ILE A 308 32.58 -10.28 -5.03
N GLU A 309 31.69 -10.99 -5.70
CA GLU A 309 31.48 -10.93 -7.14
C GLU A 309 30.03 -10.49 -7.41
N THR A 310 29.84 -9.51 -8.29
CA THR A 310 28.48 -9.06 -8.64
C THR A 310 28.32 -8.96 -10.14
N GLU A 311 27.28 -9.61 -10.65
CA GLU A 311 26.86 -9.56 -12.05
C GLU A 311 25.53 -8.81 -12.18
N ILE A 312 25.35 -8.10 -13.29
CA ILE A 312 24.14 -7.32 -13.60
C ILE A 312 23.38 -7.99 -14.75
N TYR A 313 22.08 -8.13 -14.58
CA TYR A 313 21.13 -8.70 -15.54
C TYR A 313 20.01 -7.72 -15.84
N GLU A 314 19.49 -7.75 -17.07
CA GLU A 314 18.21 -7.09 -17.39
C GLU A 314 17.05 -7.95 -16.88
N LEU A 315 15.99 -7.28 -16.43
CA LEU A 315 14.69 -7.90 -16.17
C LEU A 315 13.74 -7.61 -17.34
N ASP A 316 12.87 -8.55 -17.65
CA ASP A 316 11.77 -8.30 -18.59
C ASP A 316 10.59 -7.56 -17.91
N SER A 317 9.52 -7.29 -18.66
CA SER A 317 8.33 -6.58 -18.16
C SER A 317 7.56 -7.33 -17.06
N LEU A 318 7.82 -8.61 -16.87
CA LEU A 318 7.26 -9.44 -15.79
C LEU A 318 8.21 -9.55 -14.60
N GLY A 319 9.40 -8.93 -14.68
CA GLY A 319 10.44 -9.00 -13.65
C GLY A 319 11.29 -10.27 -13.73
N VAL A 320 11.22 -11.02 -14.82
CA VAL A 320 12.00 -12.25 -15.00
C VAL A 320 13.42 -11.91 -15.47
N ARG A 321 14.41 -12.47 -14.77
CA ARG A 321 15.83 -12.25 -15.09
C ARG A 321 16.26 -12.86 -16.42
N GLY A 322 16.95 -12.07 -17.23
CA GLY A 322 17.60 -12.52 -18.45
C GLY A 322 18.65 -13.62 -18.18
N LYS A 323 18.84 -14.51 -19.15
CA LYS A 323 19.76 -15.66 -19.02
C LYS A 323 21.24 -15.27 -19.01
N LYS A 324 21.59 -14.09 -19.50
CA LYS A 324 22.99 -13.62 -19.66
C LYS A 324 23.19 -12.32 -18.90
N SER A 325 24.26 -12.24 -18.13
CA SER A 325 24.69 -10.98 -17.52
C SER A 325 25.12 -9.99 -18.63
N ILE A 326 24.74 -8.74 -18.43
CA ILE A 326 25.06 -7.64 -19.36
C ILE A 326 26.34 -6.91 -18.93
N ASN A 327 26.66 -6.96 -17.64
CA ASN A 327 27.83 -6.34 -17.05
C ASN A 327 28.20 -7.02 -15.72
N ARG A 328 29.37 -6.68 -15.19
CA ARG A 328 29.81 -7.10 -13.85
C ARG A 328 30.63 -5.99 -13.18
N PHE A 329 30.59 -5.97 -11.87
CA PHE A 329 31.50 -5.15 -11.09
C PHE A 329 32.89 -5.79 -11.01
N PRO A 330 33.95 -5.02 -10.76
CA PRO A 330 35.24 -5.57 -10.37
C PRO A 330 35.09 -6.42 -9.10
N ASP A 331 35.81 -7.56 -9.04
CA ASP A 331 35.84 -8.39 -7.84
C ASP A 331 36.48 -7.60 -6.69
N SER A 332 35.98 -7.78 -5.48
CA SER A 332 36.53 -7.17 -4.26
C SER A 332 36.76 -8.22 -3.19
N VAL A 333 37.69 -7.96 -2.29
CA VAL A 333 37.99 -8.81 -1.15
C VAL A 333 37.86 -7.99 0.12
N ILE A 334 37.19 -8.55 1.13
CA ILE A 334 37.06 -7.94 2.45
C ILE A 334 37.50 -8.93 3.51
N SER A 335 38.20 -8.43 4.52
CA SER A 335 38.59 -9.20 5.72
C SER A 335 37.76 -8.73 6.88
N LEU A 336 37.23 -9.66 7.66
CA LEU A 336 36.29 -9.40 8.77
C LEU A 336 36.71 -10.21 9.98
N ASP A 337 36.77 -9.55 11.13
CA ASP A 337 36.93 -10.18 12.43
C ASP A 337 35.60 -10.89 12.87
N PRO A 338 35.63 -11.79 13.86
CA PRO A 338 34.41 -12.39 14.43
C PRO A 338 33.41 -11.33 14.92
N GLY A 339 32.17 -11.42 14.50
CA GLY A 339 31.10 -10.48 14.84
C GLY A 339 31.17 -9.13 14.10
N GLU A 340 32.15 -8.95 13.23
CA GLU A 340 32.30 -7.70 12.47
C GLU A 340 31.27 -7.60 11.33
N ARG A 341 30.87 -6.36 11.05
CA ARG A 341 30.04 -5.95 9.90
C ARG A 341 30.86 -4.97 9.07
N GLY A 342 31.32 -5.42 7.91
CA GLY A 342 32.15 -4.61 7.01
C GLY A 342 31.41 -4.20 5.76
N LYS A 343 31.86 -3.11 5.14
CA LYS A 343 31.29 -2.57 3.90
C LYS A 343 32.36 -2.43 2.82
N THR A 344 31.97 -2.68 1.58
CA THR A 344 32.78 -2.37 0.40
C THR A 344 31.96 -1.61 -0.62
N LYS A 345 32.64 -0.78 -1.45
CA LYS A 345 32.04 -0.06 -2.55
C LYS A 345 32.66 -0.50 -3.85
N LEU A 346 31.83 -0.73 -4.84
CA LEU A 346 32.18 -1.18 -6.18
C LEU A 346 31.56 -0.24 -7.19
N THR A 347 32.22 0.00 -8.30
CA THR A 347 31.73 0.87 -9.37
C THR A 347 31.92 0.18 -10.72
N THR A 348 30.95 0.30 -11.61
CA THR A 348 31.05 -0.15 -13.00
C THR A 348 30.30 0.81 -13.93
N GLU A 349 30.67 0.82 -15.20
CA GLU A 349 29.98 1.60 -16.23
C GLU A 349 29.12 0.68 -17.12
N ILE A 350 27.86 1.05 -17.32
CA ILE A 350 26.96 0.35 -18.26
C ILE A 350 26.83 1.22 -19.52
N ASN A 351 27.21 0.65 -20.66
CA ASN A 351 27.10 1.30 -21.98
C ASN A 351 25.69 1.08 -22.55
N ASN A 352 25.10 2.13 -23.12
CA ASN A 352 23.76 2.15 -23.69
C ASN A 352 22.69 1.57 -22.74
N PRO A 353 22.55 2.09 -21.51
CA PRO A 353 21.60 1.55 -20.56
C PRO A 353 20.16 1.75 -21.02
N LYS A 354 19.29 0.81 -20.71
CA LYS A 354 17.85 0.99 -20.79
C LYS A 354 17.42 1.74 -19.53
N LEU A 355 17.00 2.98 -19.67
CA LEU A 355 16.64 3.80 -18.54
C LEU A 355 15.28 3.39 -17.98
N TRP A 356 15.13 3.49 -16.66
CA TRP A 356 13.84 3.43 -16.00
C TRP A 356 13.15 4.80 -16.09
N GLY A 357 11.87 4.83 -16.42
CA GLY A 357 11.10 6.06 -16.40
C GLY A 357 9.59 5.83 -16.28
N PRO A 358 8.83 6.87 -15.88
CA PRO A 358 7.40 6.74 -15.62
C PRO A 358 6.58 6.61 -16.91
N LYS A 359 5.52 5.79 -16.83
CA LYS A 359 4.52 5.78 -17.90
C LYS A 359 3.66 7.05 -17.86
N PRO A 360 3.00 7.41 -18.97
CA PRO A 360 2.99 6.72 -20.28
C PRO A 360 4.13 7.13 -21.23
N THR A 361 4.95 8.12 -20.89
CA THR A 361 5.93 8.71 -21.81
C THR A 361 7.24 7.93 -21.87
N GLN A 362 7.58 7.20 -20.82
CA GLN A 362 8.80 6.41 -20.70
C GLN A 362 8.52 4.93 -20.40
N ILE A 363 9.59 4.14 -20.35
CA ILE A 363 9.52 2.69 -20.09
C ILE A 363 10.20 2.39 -18.75
N PRO A 364 9.57 1.66 -17.84
CA PRO A 364 10.14 1.28 -16.55
C PRO A 364 11.08 0.07 -16.65
N ASN A 365 12.24 0.24 -17.30
CA ASN A 365 13.22 -0.83 -17.41
C ASN A 365 13.93 -1.09 -16.10
N LEU A 366 14.07 -2.36 -15.73
CA LEU A 366 14.66 -2.82 -14.49
C LEU A 366 15.87 -3.73 -14.74
N TYR A 367 16.74 -3.74 -13.75
CA TYR A 367 17.94 -4.58 -13.68
C TYR A 367 17.96 -5.34 -12.35
N GLN A 368 18.72 -6.42 -12.32
CA GLN A 368 19.03 -7.16 -11.11
C GLN A 368 20.53 -7.32 -10.95
N ALA A 369 21.07 -6.86 -9.84
CA ALA A 369 22.43 -7.15 -9.40
C ALA A 369 22.39 -8.45 -8.56
N VAL A 370 23.18 -9.43 -8.98
CA VAL A 370 23.35 -10.72 -8.30
C VAL A 370 24.71 -10.73 -7.65
N THR A 371 24.76 -10.52 -6.32
CA THR A 371 25.99 -10.48 -5.54
C THR A 371 26.25 -11.85 -4.91
N THR A 372 27.42 -12.42 -5.17
CA THR A 372 27.87 -13.71 -4.68
C THR A 372 29.05 -13.53 -3.75
N LEU A 373 28.92 -14.04 -2.51
CA LEU A 373 30.05 -14.13 -1.57
C LEU A 373 30.74 -15.48 -1.68
N LYS A 374 32.07 -15.45 -1.75
CA LYS A 374 32.92 -16.65 -1.76
C LYS A 374 33.94 -16.63 -0.64
N GLN A 375 34.05 -17.72 0.08
CA GLN A 375 35.12 -18.00 1.02
C GLN A 375 35.90 -19.22 0.51
N ASN A 376 37.21 -19.10 0.36
CA ASN A 376 38.06 -20.18 -0.18
C ASN A 376 37.53 -20.76 -1.51
N ASN A 377 37.10 -19.91 -2.44
CA ASN A 377 36.49 -20.25 -3.73
C ASN A 377 35.14 -21.03 -3.64
N ARG A 378 34.51 -21.14 -2.47
CA ARG A 378 33.17 -21.71 -2.31
C ARG A 378 32.15 -20.61 -2.11
N VAL A 379 31.03 -20.70 -2.79
CA VAL A 379 29.89 -19.80 -2.60
C VAL A 379 29.30 -20.03 -1.21
N VAL A 380 29.26 -18.98 -0.41
CA VAL A 380 28.67 -18.98 0.94
C VAL A 380 27.34 -18.23 1.00
N ASP A 381 27.18 -17.19 0.16
CA ASP A 381 25.91 -16.45 0.07
C ASP A 381 25.67 -15.94 -1.35
N ARG A 382 24.40 -15.75 -1.70
CA ARG A 382 23.95 -15.08 -2.91
C ARG A 382 22.78 -14.17 -2.58
N TYR A 383 22.86 -12.90 -3.02
CA TYR A 383 21.88 -11.88 -2.76
C TYR A 383 21.47 -11.18 -4.07
N GLU A 384 20.19 -10.98 -4.27
CA GLU A 384 19.63 -10.37 -5.48
C GLU A 384 19.04 -9.00 -5.14
N THR A 385 19.35 -7.99 -5.95
CA THR A 385 18.91 -6.61 -5.75
C THR A 385 18.37 -6.06 -7.05
N ASN A 386 17.08 -5.77 -7.09
CA ASN A 386 16.47 -5.09 -8.22
C ASN A 386 16.77 -3.59 -8.14
N PHE A 387 17.00 -2.96 -9.29
CA PHE A 387 17.23 -1.52 -9.39
C PHE A 387 16.87 -1.00 -10.78
N GLY A 388 16.77 0.31 -10.93
CA GLY A 388 16.61 0.99 -12.21
C GLY A 388 17.68 2.05 -12.40
N ILE A 389 18.02 2.35 -13.66
CA ILE A 389 18.96 3.40 -14.03
C ILE A 389 18.14 4.60 -14.51
N ARG A 390 18.26 5.74 -13.84
CA ARG A 390 17.57 6.97 -14.21
C ARG A 390 18.34 8.22 -13.79
N ASP A 391 18.13 9.30 -14.50
CA ASP A 391 18.49 10.65 -14.08
C ASP A 391 17.25 11.32 -13.51
N LEU A 392 17.36 11.92 -12.32
CA LEU A 392 16.27 12.59 -11.62
C LEU A 392 16.72 13.98 -11.21
N GLN A 393 16.03 14.99 -11.72
CA GLN A 393 16.33 16.39 -11.43
C GLN A 393 15.09 17.13 -10.93
N PHE A 394 15.32 18.10 -10.04
CA PHE A 394 14.28 18.96 -9.48
C PHE A 394 14.62 20.41 -9.84
N ASN A 395 13.78 21.01 -10.71
CA ASN A 395 13.92 22.38 -11.18
C ASN A 395 12.87 23.26 -10.49
N PRO A 396 13.25 24.28 -9.71
CA PRO A 396 12.30 25.10 -8.95
C PRO A 396 11.28 25.85 -9.82
N ASN A 397 11.58 26.09 -11.09
CA ASN A 397 10.72 26.85 -12.01
C ASN A 397 9.94 25.98 -13.00
N GLU A 398 10.27 24.70 -13.09
CA GLU A 398 9.67 23.77 -14.07
C GLU A 398 9.03 22.55 -13.41
N GLY A 399 9.61 22.03 -12.29
CA GLY A 399 9.15 20.84 -11.60
C GLY A 399 10.14 19.68 -11.64
N VAL A 400 9.67 18.47 -11.90
CA VAL A 400 10.45 17.22 -11.85
C VAL A 400 10.82 16.79 -13.27
N LEU A 401 12.12 16.57 -13.51
CA LEU A 401 12.61 15.97 -14.76
C LEU A 401 13.11 14.54 -14.49
N VAL A 402 12.66 13.63 -15.34
CA VAL A 402 13.12 12.22 -15.34
C VAL A 402 13.76 11.94 -16.69
N ASN A 403 15.03 11.56 -16.69
CA ASN A 403 15.80 11.34 -17.93
C ASN A 403 15.78 12.54 -18.89
N GLY A 404 15.77 13.76 -18.34
CA GLY A 404 15.73 15.01 -19.11
C GLY A 404 14.34 15.41 -19.63
N GLU A 405 13.29 14.63 -19.39
CA GLU A 405 11.92 14.95 -19.73
C GLU A 405 11.21 15.57 -18.52
N LEU A 406 10.53 16.70 -18.72
CA LEU A 406 9.69 17.32 -17.71
C LEU A 406 8.42 16.49 -17.49
N ILE A 407 8.22 16.01 -16.27
CA ILE A 407 7.08 15.17 -15.90
C ILE A 407 6.22 15.89 -14.85
N GLU A 408 4.99 16.22 -15.21
CA GLU A 408 3.98 16.69 -14.25
C GLU A 408 3.60 15.56 -13.30
N LEU A 409 3.60 15.82 -11.99
CA LEU A 409 3.12 14.87 -10.97
C LEU A 409 1.59 14.82 -11.00
N LYS A 410 1.05 13.84 -11.69
CA LYS A 410 -0.38 13.50 -11.75
C LYS A 410 -0.65 12.43 -10.72
N GLY A 411 -0.62 12.83 -9.47
CA GLY A 411 -0.53 11.94 -8.33
C GLY A 411 -1.82 11.77 -7.56
N VAL A 412 -1.87 10.66 -6.81
CA VAL A 412 -2.88 10.41 -5.78
C VAL A 412 -2.22 10.02 -4.47
N ASN A 413 -2.87 10.35 -3.37
CA ASN A 413 -2.58 9.76 -2.06
C ASN A 413 -3.29 8.40 -1.97
N GLN A 414 -2.62 7.42 -1.37
CA GLN A 414 -3.15 6.06 -1.23
C GLN A 414 -2.88 5.55 0.17
N HIS A 415 -3.94 5.16 0.90
CA HIS A 415 -3.82 4.38 2.13
C HIS A 415 -3.50 2.93 1.79
N HIS A 416 -3.13 2.14 2.80
CA HIS A 416 -2.63 0.78 2.62
C HIS A 416 -3.71 -0.30 2.60
N ASP A 417 -4.99 0.04 2.85
CA ASP A 417 -6.09 -0.92 2.77
C ASP A 417 -6.46 -1.25 1.32
N LEU A 418 -6.98 -2.44 1.13
CA LEU A 418 -7.43 -2.99 -0.14
C LEU A 418 -8.97 -3.11 -0.18
N GLY A 419 -9.67 -2.12 0.39
CA GLY A 419 -11.14 -2.08 0.45
C GLY A 419 -11.70 -3.26 1.25
N ALA A 420 -12.55 -4.07 0.64
CA ALA A 420 -13.20 -5.22 1.28
C ALA A 420 -12.23 -6.34 1.74
N LEU A 421 -10.95 -6.26 1.37
CA LEU A 421 -9.89 -7.18 1.82
C LEU A 421 -9.14 -6.66 3.05
N GLY A 422 -9.44 -5.44 3.52
CA GLY A 422 -8.77 -4.82 4.65
C GLY A 422 -7.31 -4.48 4.39
N ALA A 423 -6.49 -4.56 5.44
CA ALA A 423 -5.07 -4.27 5.38
C ALA A 423 -4.22 -5.50 4.98
N ALA A 424 -4.76 -6.72 5.04
CA ALA A 424 -4.06 -7.93 4.63
C ALA A 424 -3.59 -7.82 3.18
N PHE A 425 -2.29 -7.65 2.98
CA PHE A 425 -1.76 -7.32 1.67
C PHE A 425 -1.99 -8.44 0.66
N ASN A 426 -2.56 -8.09 -0.47
CA ASN A 426 -2.74 -8.99 -1.62
C ASN A 426 -2.20 -8.31 -2.89
N ARG A 427 -1.20 -8.94 -3.51
CA ARG A 427 -0.52 -8.38 -4.69
C ARG A 427 -1.47 -8.15 -5.88
N GLY A 428 -2.40 -9.07 -6.15
CA GLY A 428 -3.35 -8.96 -7.26
C GLY A 428 -4.34 -7.82 -7.06
N ALA A 429 -4.82 -7.62 -5.83
CA ALA A 429 -5.69 -6.52 -5.48
C ALA A 429 -4.96 -5.16 -5.60
N ALA A 430 -3.72 -5.09 -5.13
CA ALA A 430 -2.89 -3.89 -5.26
C ALA A 430 -2.59 -3.56 -6.73
N GLU A 431 -2.27 -4.56 -7.55
CA GLU A 431 -2.05 -4.38 -9.00
C GLU A 431 -3.30 -3.84 -9.69
N ARG A 432 -4.50 -4.37 -9.38
CA ARG A 432 -5.79 -3.85 -9.89
C ARG A 432 -6.01 -2.39 -9.50
N GLN A 433 -5.67 -2.00 -8.27
CA GLN A 433 -5.77 -0.59 -7.86
C GLN A 433 -4.88 0.29 -8.75
N LEU A 434 -3.63 -0.11 -8.96
CA LEU A 434 -2.68 0.61 -9.78
C LEU A 434 -3.11 0.68 -11.26
N GLU A 435 -3.66 -0.39 -11.81
CA GLU A 435 -4.16 -0.44 -13.19
C GLU A 435 -5.28 0.58 -13.44
N LEU A 436 -6.23 0.68 -12.51
CA LEU A 436 -7.31 1.67 -12.59
C LEU A 436 -6.77 3.11 -12.48
N LEU A 437 -5.76 3.35 -11.65
CA LEU A 437 -5.11 4.65 -11.57
C LEU A 437 -4.36 4.99 -12.88
N GLN A 438 -3.67 4.02 -13.50
CA GLN A 438 -3.03 4.23 -14.82
C GLN A 438 -4.07 4.49 -15.93
N GLU A 439 -5.20 3.83 -15.92
CA GLU A 439 -6.28 4.07 -16.87
C GLU A 439 -6.76 5.53 -16.80
N MET A 440 -6.83 6.10 -15.62
CA MET A 440 -7.17 7.50 -15.40
C MET A 440 -6.07 8.46 -15.92
N GLY A 441 -4.83 8.01 -15.99
CA GLY A 441 -3.66 8.82 -16.37
C GLY A 441 -2.80 9.25 -15.19
N CYS A 442 -3.01 8.63 -14.01
CA CYS A 442 -2.16 8.80 -12.84
C CYS A 442 -0.76 8.21 -13.12
N ASN A 443 0.30 8.96 -12.71
CA ASN A 443 1.70 8.56 -12.88
C ASN A 443 2.50 8.60 -11.56
N ALA A 444 1.88 9.00 -10.46
CA ALA A 444 2.56 9.15 -9.19
C ALA A 444 1.66 8.76 -8.00
N ILE A 445 2.25 8.24 -6.94
CA ILE A 445 1.56 7.84 -5.70
C ILE A 445 2.33 8.38 -4.50
N ARG A 446 1.63 9.00 -3.56
CA ARG A 446 2.15 9.26 -2.22
C ARG A 446 1.58 8.21 -1.26
N MET A 447 2.48 7.51 -0.57
CA MET A 447 2.14 6.48 0.40
C MET A 447 1.69 7.14 1.71
N ALA A 448 0.40 7.38 1.82
CA ALA A 448 -0.19 8.08 2.97
C ALA A 448 -0.49 7.08 4.11
N HIS A 449 -0.05 7.28 5.32
CA HIS A 449 1.04 8.12 5.82
C HIS A 449 1.99 7.18 6.56
N ASN A 450 2.44 6.11 5.89
CA ASN A 450 3.21 5.02 6.50
C ASN A 450 3.96 4.20 5.42
N PRO A 451 5.01 3.47 5.80
CA PRO A 451 5.73 2.59 4.90
C PRO A 451 4.81 1.58 4.21
N PRO A 452 4.83 1.48 2.86
CA PRO A 452 4.02 0.51 2.12
C PRO A 452 4.55 -0.92 2.27
N ALA A 453 3.76 -1.89 1.79
CA ALA A 453 4.25 -3.25 1.59
C ALA A 453 5.39 -3.26 0.56
N PRO A 454 6.45 -4.08 0.74
CA PRO A 454 7.54 -4.17 -0.24
C PRO A 454 7.05 -4.50 -1.66
N GLU A 455 6.09 -5.39 -1.79
CA GLU A 455 5.54 -5.79 -3.08
C GLU A 455 4.79 -4.65 -3.81
N LEU A 456 4.25 -3.68 -3.07
CA LEU A 456 3.63 -2.50 -3.69
C LEU A 456 4.68 -1.64 -4.39
N LEU A 457 5.88 -1.50 -3.80
CA LEU A 457 7.00 -0.81 -4.44
C LEU A 457 7.54 -1.58 -5.64
N GLU A 458 7.61 -2.92 -5.58
CA GLU A 458 7.93 -3.73 -6.76
C GLU A 458 6.93 -3.52 -7.90
N LEU A 459 5.64 -3.41 -7.58
CA LEU A 459 4.59 -3.10 -8.57
C LEU A 459 4.78 -1.70 -9.14
N THR A 460 5.05 -0.68 -8.32
CA THR A 460 5.29 0.69 -8.80
C THR A 460 6.53 0.79 -9.67
N ASP A 461 7.61 0.07 -9.32
CA ASP A 461 8.81 -0.04 -10.15
C ASP A 461 8.49 -0.60 -11.54
N ARG A 462 7.76 -1.72 -11.60
CA ARG A 462 7.41 -2.45 -12.83
C ARG A 462 6.38 -1.71 -13.67
N MET A 463 5.41 -1.08 -13.02
CA MET A 463 4.33 -0.36 -13.70
C MET A 463 4.71 1.07 -14.09
N GLY A 464 5.81 1.61 -13.56
CA GLY A 464 6.32 2.92 -13.90
C GLY A 464 5.57 4.07 -13.22
N PHE A 465 5.23 3.91 -11.93
CA PHE A 465 4.77 5.01 -11.09
C PHE A 465 5.94 5.69 -10.40
N MET A 466 5.86 6.99 -10.23
CA MET A 466 6.72 7.75 -9.31
C MET A 466 6.14 7.70 -7.90
N VAL A 467 6.99 7.54 -6.90
CA VAL A 467 6.55 7.38 -5.51
C VAL A 467 7.14 8.46 -4.61
N VAL A 468 6.28 9.12 -3.84
CA VAL A 468 6.66 9.82 -2.62
C VAL A 468 6.46 8.85 -1.47
N ASN A 469 7.56 8.31 -0.95
CA ASN A 469 7.52 7.30 0.10
C ASN A 469 7.54 7.96 1.48
N GLU A 470 6.49 7.76 2.28
CA GLU A 470 6.27 8.47 3.53
C GLU A 470 6.29 7.53 4.73
N ILE A 471 6.84 8.01 5.85
CA ILE A 471 6.97 7.17 7.05
C ILE A 471 6.05 7.57 8.20
N TYR A 472 5.87 8.86 8.51
CA TYR A 472 5.19 9.28 9.74
C TYR A 472 4.00 10.20 9.51
N ASP A 473 2.88 9.90 10.17
CA ASP A 473 1.74 10.83 10.34
C ASP A 473 1.90 11.74 11.57
N SER A 474 2.53 11.26 12.62
CA SER A 474 2.82 12.03 13.84
C SER A 474 4.24 11.78 14.33
N TRP A 475 4.82 12.79 15.04
CA TRP A 475 6.09 12.64 15.75
C TRP A 475 5.85 12.59 17.26
N GLU A 476 6.45 13.50 18.06
CA GLU A 476 6.21 13.56 19.51
C GLU A 476 4.83 14.15 19.87
N ARG A 477 4.25 14.98 18.98
CA ARG A 477 2.93 15.56 19.20
C ARG A 477 1.87 14.66 18.60
N LYS A 478 0.95 14.22 19.45
CA LYS A 478 -0.13 13.29 19.04
C LYS A 478 -1.13 13.93 18.08
N LYS A 479 -1.71 13.13 17.23
CA LYS A 479 -2.96 13.41 16.51
C LYS A 479 -4.12 12.60 17.08
N THR A 480 -3.82 11.38 17.53
CA THR A 480 -4.76 10.53 18.27
C THR A 480 -4.11 10.07 19.59
N PRO A 481 -4.91 9.73 20.60
CA PRO A 481 -4.37 9.40 21.93
C PRO A 481 -3.37 8.27 21.97
N HIS A 482 -3.52 7.27 21.11
CA HIS A 482 -2.67 6.08 21.07
C HIS A 482 -1.93 5.90 19.73
N ASP A 483 -1.73 6.96 18.95
CA ASP A 483 -0.88 6.88 17.78
C ASP A 483 0.60 6.69 18.15
N PHE A 484 1.45 6.53 17.16
CA PHE A 484 2.85 6.18 17.38
C PHE A 484 3.71 7.28 18.01
N HIS A 485 3.15 8.44 18.37
CA HIS A 485 3.86 9.44 19.19
C HIS A 485 4.41 8.83 20.49
N LEU A 486 3.74 7.79 21.04
CA LEU A 486 4.12 7.13 22.28
C LEU A 486 5.46 6.37 22.18
N ILE A 487 5.85 5.95 20.99
CA ILE A 487 7.10 5.23 20.76
C ILE A 487 8.14 6.07 20.03
N PHE A 488 7.75 7.15 19.42
CA PHE A 488 8.61 7.97 18.56
C PHE A 488 9.95 8.34 19.20
N PRO A 489 10.01 8.80 20.47
CA PRO A 489 11.28 9.25 21.06
C PRO A 489 12.37 8.17 21.12
N GLU A 490 11.99 6.89 21.29
CA GLU A 490 12.96 5.79 21.37
C GLU A 490 13.18 5.07 20.03
N TRP A 491 12.25 5.19 19.10
CA TRP A 491 12.27 4.40 17.85
C TRP A 491 12.54 5.22 16.60
N GLU A 492 12.48 6.56 16.64
CA GLU A 492 12.57 7.43 15.45
C GLU A 492 13.78 7.13 14.56
N GLU A 493 14.99 6.95 15.16
CA GLU A 493 16.20 6.66 14.39
C GLU A 493 16.13 5.27 13.75
N ALA A 494 15.71 4.27 14.51
CA ALA A 494 15.62 2.90 14.02
C ALA A 494 14.54 2.76 12.95
N ASP A 495 13.37 3.34 13.17
CA ASP A 495 12.27 3.32 12.20
C ASP A 495 12.66 4.01 10.90
N THR A 496 13.24 5.21 10.97
CA THR A 496 13.63 5.97 9.79
C THR A 496 14.73 5.26 8.99
N ARG A 497 15.77 4.71 9.66
CA ARG A 497 16.84 3.98 8.97
C ARG A 497 16.35 2.68 8.35
N SER A 498 15.53 1.92 9.09
CA SER A 498 14.92 0.67 8.60
C SER A 498 14.12 0.94 7.33
N PHE A 499 13.23 1.94 7.36
CA PHE A 499 12.42 2.37 6.23
C PHE A 499 13.26 2.72 4.98
N VAL A 500 14.26 3.61 5.13
CA VAL A 500 15.08 4.02 3.98
C VAL A 500 15.95 2.87 3.48
N ARG A 501 16.60 2.07 4.36
CA ARG A 501 17.45 0.94 3.95
C ARG A 501 16.67 -0.11 3.19
N ARG A 502 15.44 -0.41 3.62
CA ARG A 502 14.58 -1.37 2.94
C ARG A 502 14.27 -0.92 1.51
N ASP A 503 13.96 0.35 1.32
CA ASP A 503 13.31 0.83 0.10
C ASP A 503 14.23 1.57 -0.87
N ARG A 504 15.46 1.95 -0.46
CA ARG A 504 16.35 2.83 -1.25
C ARG A 504 16.80 2.32 -2.62
N ASN A 505 16.62 1.02 -2.92
CA ASN A 505 16.95 0.46 -4.22
C ASN A 505 15.80 0.56 -5.25
N HIS A 506 14.58 0.96 -4.83
CA HIS A 506 13.43 1.13 -5.72
C HIS A 506 13.56 2.38 -6.60
N PRO A 507 13.63 2.25 -7.94
CA PRO A 507 13.72 3.42 -8.82
C PRO A 507 12.43 4.24 -8.89
N SER A 508 11.29 3.69 -8.53
CA SER A 508 10.02 4.42 -8.46
C SER A 508 10.04 5.53 -7.41
N ILE A 509 10.77 5.37 -6.30
CA ILE A 509 10.84 6.38 -5.24
C ILE A 509 11.62 7.59 -5.72
N ILE A 510 10.95 8.74 -5.81
CA ILE A 510 11.54 10.01 -6.23
C ILE A 510 11.83 10.96 -5.08
N MET A 511 11.13 10.82 -3.95
CA MET A 511 11.29 11.63 -2.75
C MET A 511 11.03 10.82 -1.49
N TRP A 512 11.69 11.19 -0.40
CA TRP A 512 11.41 10.68 0.95
C TRP A 512 10.59 11.72 1.73
N SER A 513 9.43 11.33 2.21
CA SER A 513 8.61 12.13 3.10
C SER A 513 8.71 11.58 4.53
N TYR A 514 9.11 12.43 5.47
CA TYR A 514 9.32 12.02 6.85
C TYR A 514 8.35 12.66 7.85
N GLY A 515 7.28 13.29 7.37
CA GLY A 515 6.22 13.82 8.23
C GLY A 515 5.03 14.37 7.47
N ASN A 516 3.84 13.93 7.88
CA ASN A 516 2.56 14.46 7.41
C ASN A 516 1.92 15.33 8.47
N GLU A 517 1.68 16.62 8.20
CA GLU A 517 0.91 17.54 9.05
C GLU A 517 1.25 17.44 10.54
N VAL A 518 2.53 17.19 10.85
CA VAL A 518 2.98 16.97 12.23
C VAL A 518 2.77 18.21 13.10
N GLY A 519 2.42 18.04 14.38
CA GLY A 519 2.15 19.12 15.30
C GLY A 519 3.37 20.02 15.57
N GLU A 520 4.56 19.55 15.26
CA GLU A 520 5.83 20.27 15.38
C GLU A 520 5.94 21.50 14.45
N GLN A 521 5.09 21.60 13.42
CA GLN A 521 4.95 22.81 12.60
C GLN A 521 4.62 24.06 13.46
N TYR A 522 3.98 23.86 14.61
CA TYR A 522 3.52 24.94 15.51
C TYR A 522 4.57 25.34 16.54
N THR A 523 5.71 24.64 16.66
CA THR A 523 6.65 24.80 17.79
C THR A 523 7.91 25.62 17.44
N GLY A 524 7.95 26.26 16.28
CA GLY A 524 9.03 27.14 15.87
C GLY A 524 10.38 26.44 15.69
N GLU A 525 11.44 26.92 16.34
CA GLU A 525 12.80 26.36 16.20
C GLU A 525 12.92 24.93 16.78
N GLU A 526 12.11 24.56 17.75
CA GLU A 526 12.09 23.19 18.30
C GLU A 526 11.64 22.18 17.25
N GLY A 527 10.53 22.45 16.57
CA GLY A 527 10.03 21.61 15.50
C GLY A 527 10.96 21.57 14.30
N ALA A 528 11.59 22.70 13.96
CA ALA A 528 12.60 22.76 12.91
C ALA A 528 13.82 21.88 13.25
N ALA A 529 14.31 21.91 14.49
CA ALA A 529 15.44 21.09 14.94
C ALA A 529 15.12 19.58 14.87
N MET A 530 13.88 19.19 15.19
CA MET A 530 13.42 17.81 15.04
C MET A 530 13.36 17.41 13.56
N ALA A 531 12.81 18.26 12.71
CA ALA A 531 12.80 18.05 11.27
C ALA A 531 14.22 17.91 10.69
N GLU A 532 15.16 18.76 11.11
CA GLU A 532 16.58 18.69 10.70
C GLU A 532 17.24 17.38 11.16
N ARG A 533 16.89 16.87 12.33
CA ARG A 533 17.39 15.57 12.84
C ARG A 533 16.93 14.42 11.96
N LEU A 534 15.63 14.33 11.65
CA LEU A 534 15.07 13.30 10.77
C LEU A 534 15.59 13.42 9.35
N ASN A 535 15.64 14.64 8.80
CA ASN A 535 16.22 14.90 7.49
C ASN A 535 17.64 14.36 7.37
N ARG A 536 18.49 14.62 8.37
CA ARG A 536 19.85 14.11 8.43
C ARG A 536 19.89 12.58 8.40
N ILE A 537 19.04 11.90 9.19
CA ILE A 537 18.97 10.43 9.23
C ILE A 537 18.62 9.88 7.84
N VAL A 538 17.62 10.44 7.16
CA VAL A 538 17.26 10.06 5.80
C VAL A 538 18.43 10.24 4.84
N LYS A 539 19.11 11.40 4.88
CA LYS A 539 20.24 11.72 4.02
C LYS A 539 21.49 10.89 4.28
N GLU A 540 21.68 10.41 5.50
CA GLU A 540 22.76 9.46 5.82
C GLU A 540 22.53 8.09 5.17
N GLU A 541 21.27 7.66 5.04
CA GLU A 541 20.92 6.38 4.41
C GLU A 541 20.74 6.47 2.89
N ASP A 542 20.24 7.60 2.38
CA ASP A 542 20.11 7.88 0.95
C ASP A 542 20.35 9.37 0.62
N PRO A 543 21.57 9.74 0.29
CA PRO A 543 21.89 11.11 -0.12
C PRO A 543 21.42 11.47 -1.55
N THR A 544 20.95 10.50 -2.34
CA THR A 544 20.70 10.68 -3.77
C THR A 544 19.31 11.26 -4.07
N ARG A 545 18.34 11.10 -3.17
CA ARG A 545 16.98 11.61 -3.34
C ARG A 545 16.71 12.78 -2.42
N PRO A 546 15.89 13.74 -2.85
CA PRO A 546 15.44 14.83 -2.00
C PRO A 546 14.43 14.36 -0.96
N THR A 547 14.31 15.17 0.09
CA THR A 547 13.35 14.99 1.16
C THR A 547 12.21 15.98 1.06
N THR A 548 11.06 15.65 1.64
CA THR A 548 9.89 16.52 1.75
C THR A 548 9.18 16.36 3.10
N LEU A 549 8.39 17.36 3.44
CA LEU A 549 7.41 17.39 4.54
C LEU A 549 6.08 17.86 3.98
N SER A 550 5.00 17.25 4.43
CA SER A 550 3.65 17.60 3.98
C SER A 550 3.02 18.59 4.97
N MET A 551 2.98 19.87 4.59
CA MET A 551 2.66 20.99 5.48
C MET A 551 1.27 21.55 5.22
N ASN A 552 0.39 21.54 6.23
CA ASN A 552 -0.92 22.19 6.19
C ASN A 552 -0.95 23.55 6.91
N TYR A 553 0.05 23.86 7.71
CA TYR A 553 0.09 25.07 8.55
C TYR A 553 1.33 25.94 8.33
N ALA A 554 2.53 25.35 8.31
CA ALA A 554 3.78 26.12 8.23
C ALA A 554 3.76 27.11 7.07
N LYS A 555 4.26 28.33 7.32
CA LYS A 555 4.37 29.43 6.35
C LYS A 555 5.82 29.66 5.97
N PRO A 556 6.10 30.36 4.85
CA PRO A 556 7.47 30.56 4.38
C PRO A 556 8.44 31.20 5.38
N ASN A 557 7.93 32.01 6.28
CA ASN A 557 8.72 32.70 7.33
C ASN A 557 8.94 31.85 8.59
N MET A 558 8.38 30.66 8.66
CA MET A 558 8.54 29.76 9.81
C MET A 558 9.78 28.90 9.67
N PRO A 559 10.52 28.62 10.77
CA PRO A 559 11.73 27.80 10.76
C PRO A 559 11.52 26.40 10.14
N PHE A 560 10.39 25.78 10.44
CA PHE A 560 10.03 24.45 9.97
C PHE A 560 10.00 24.32 8.45
N ALA A 561 9.46 25.33 7.74
CA ALA A 561 9.30 25.29 6.28
C ALA A 561 10.61 25.25 5.47
N ARG A 562 11.75 25.66 6.11
CA ARG A 562 13.05 25.72 5.42
C ARG A 562 13.78 24.39 5.36
N VAL A 563 13.38 23.37 6.17
CA VAL A 563 14.20 22.19 6.43
C VAL A 563 14.27 21.22 5.26
N ALA A 564 13.11 20.79 4.74
CA ALA A 564 13.06 19.82 3.65
C ALA A 564 13.61 20.39 2.31
N ASP A 565 14.12 19.51 1.46
CA ASP A 565 14.66 19.90 0.12
C ASP A 565 13.56 20.37 -0.83
N VAL A 566 12.39 19.77 -0.77
CA VAL A 566 11.22 20.05 -1.61
C VAL A 566 10.05 20.48 -0.72
N ILE A 567 9.31 21.47 -1.16
CA ILE A 567 8.16 22.02 -0.43
C ILE A 567 6.90 21.24 -0.78
N GLY A 568 6.38 20.48 0.18
CA GLY A 568 5.08 19.80 0.10
C GLY A 568 3.99 20.60 0.80
N LEU A 569 2.92 20.94 0.10
CA LEU A 569 1.81 21.71 0.64
C LEU A 569 0.52 20.91 0.63
N ASN A 570 -0.05 20.68 1.83
CA ASN A 570 -1.38 20.11 1.99
C ASN A 570 -2.41 21.24 1.94
N TYR A 571 -3.23 21.26 0.86
CA TYR A 571 -4.33 22.23 0.60
C TYR A 571 -3.94 23.71 0.59
N GLN A 572 -2.75 24.07 1.01
CA GLN A 572 -2.32 25.48 1.10
C GLN A 572 -2.21 26.16 -0.25
N GLY A 573 -2.03 25.39 -1.34
CA GLY A 573 -1.96 25.94 -2.70
C GLY A 573 -3.27 26.61 -3.14
N GLU A 574 -4.40 26.02 -2.80
CA GLU A 574 -5.75 26.54 -3.08
C GLU A 574 -6.28 27.44 -1.97
N GLY A 575 -5.61 27.44 -0.81
CA GLY A 575 -6.02 28.12 0.42
C GLY A 575 -6.92 27.26 1.30
N ILE A 576 -6.70 27.32 2.61
CA ILE A 576 -7.42 26.55 3.64
C ILE A 576 -8.48 27.45 4.27
N ARG A 577 -9.75 27.01 4.31
CA ARG A 577 -10.88 27.72 4.91
C ARG A 577 -10.92 29.19 4.48
N GLN A 578 -10.67 29.40 3.21
CA GLN A 578 -10.58 30.72 2.58
C GLN A 578 -11.95 31.34 2.33
N GLU A 579 -13.01 30.57 2.27
CA GLU A 579 -14.35 31.01 1.92
C GLU A 579 -14.89 32.06 2.90
N PRO A 580 -15.72 33.02 2.47
CA PRO A 580 -16.21 34.11 3.31
C PRO A 580 -16.91 33.68 4.59
N GLU A 581 -17.50 32.47 4.60
CA GLU A 581 -18.22 31.92 5.75
C GLU A 581 -17.30 31.61 6.95
N PHE A 582 -15.98 31.54 6.75
CA PHE A 582 -15.00 31.35 7.83
C PHE A 582 -14.45 32.67 8.37
N GLU A 583 -14.89 33.80 7.79
CA GLU A 583 -14.45 35.11 8.28
C GLU A 583 -14.94 35.36 9.70
N GLY A 584 -14.03 35.75 10.60
CA GLY A 584 -14.32 35.99 12.01
C GLY A 584 -14.41 34.72 12.87
N THR A 585 -14.16 33.51 12.31
CA THR A 585 -14.02 32.27 13.08
C THR A 585 -12.60 32.12 13.64
N ASP A 586 -12.42 31.24 14.62
CA ASP A 586 -11.13 30.85 15.20
C ASP A 586 -10.40 29.75 14.39
N ARG A 587 -11.03 29.26 13.31
CA ARG A 587 -10.45 28.24 12.43
C ARG A 587 -9.26 28.81 11.64
N ILE A 588 -8.24 27.97 11.40
CA ILE A 588 -7.07 28.32 10.59
C ILE A 588 -7.54 28.73 9.19
N ARG A 589 -7.22 29.96 8.83
CA ARG A 589 -7.47 30.52 7.49
C ARG A 589 -6.15 30.78 6.79
N THR A 590 -6.02 30.28 5.59
CA THR A 590 -4.82 30.42 4.78
C THR A 590 -5.24 30.78 3.36
N GLU A 591 -4.82 31.96 2.87
CA GLU A 591 -4.92 32.27 1.45
C GLU A 591 -4.00 31.39 0.62
N PRO A 592 -4.18 31.28 -0.72
CA PRO A 592 -3.30 30.53 -1.61
C PRO A 592 -1.83 30.87 -1.41
N GLN A 593 -0.97 29.86 -1.23
CA GLN A 593 0.41 30.04 -0.75
C GLN A 593 1.50 29.75 -1.80
N TYR A 594 1.19 29.27 -2.99
CA TYR A 594 2.20 28.90 -3.98
C TYR A 594 3.21 30.02 -4.26
N ASP A 595 2.75 31.22 -4.55
CA ASP A 595 3.62 32.39 -4.84
C ASP A 595 4.49 32.78 -3.63
N TYR A 596 3.95 32.71 -2.42
CA TYR A 596 4.69 33.08 -1.21
C TYR A 596 5.84 32.11 -0.93
N PHE A 597 5.60 30.80 -1.10
CA PHE A 597 6.64 29.79 -0.95
C PHE A 597 7.69 29.89 -2.06
N HIS A 598 7.27 30.10 -3.31
CA HIS A 598 8.20 30.23 -4.43
C HIS A 598 9.10 31.47 -4.29
N ALA A 599 8.54 32.59 -3.83
CA ALA A 599 9.32 33.78 -3.56
C ALA A 599 10.31 33.65 -2.39
N ALA A 600 9.94 32.89 -1.35
CA ALA A 600 10.78 32.66 -0.17
C ALA A 600 11.86 31.60 -0.42
N PHE A 601 11.59 30.61 -1.24
CA PHE A 601 12.48 29.47 -1.55
C PHE A 601 12.65 29.29 -3.07
N PRO A 602 13.33 30.21 -3.75
CA PRO A 602 13.43 30.22 -5.21
C PRO A 602 14.30 29.07 -5.76
N ASP A 603 14.98 28.34 -4.90
CA ASP A 603 15.83 27.18 -5.19
C ASP A 603 15.14 25.83 -4.88
N LYS A 604 13.90 25.85 -4.37
CA LYS A 604 13.17 24.62 -4.04
C LYS A 604 11.98 24.40 -4.97
N VAL A 605 11.78 23.14 -5.37
CA VAL A 605 10.56 22.72 -6.06
C VAL A 605 9.38 22.74 -5.09
N ILE A 606 8.21 23.07 -5.58
CA ILE A 606 6.94 23.07 -4.83
C ILE A 606 5.98 22.11 -5.51
N PHE A 607 5.26 21.33 -4.69
CA PHE A 607 4.17 20.47 -5.14
C PHE A 607 3.03 20.44 -4.11
N GLY A 608 1.83 20.07 -4.56
CA GLY A 608 0.72 19.79 -3.67
C GLY A 608 0.83 18.37 -3.13
N SER A 609 1.28 18.19 -1.89
CA SER A 609 1.37 16.86 -1.27
C SER A 609 -0.01 16.29 -0.95
N GLU A 610 -0.99 17.15 -0.64
CA GLU A 610 -2.41 16.84 -0.66
C GLU A 610 -3.17 17.99 -1.30
N ILE A 611 -3.99 17.66 -2.29
CA ILE A 611 -4.84 18.60 -3.00
C ILE A 611 -6.26 18.08 -3.08
N ALA A 612 -7.22 18.96 -3.30
CA ALA A 612 -8.64 18.70 -3.40
C ALA A 612 -9.30 18.27 -2.08
N SER A 613 -9.39 17.01 -1.75
CA SER A 613 -10.27 16.45 -0.72
C SER A 613 -11.75 16.78 -0.99
N SER A 614 -12.16 16.48 -2.23
CA SER A 614 -13.55 16.57 -2.67
C SER A 614 -14.31 15.33 -2.28
N PHE A 615 -15.60 15.50 -2.01
CA PHE A 615 -16.50 14.41 -1.59
C PHE A 615 -17.49 14.06 -2.67
N SER A 616 -17.80 12.77 -2.83
CA SER A 616 -18.97 12.28 -3.55
C SER A 616 -19.31 10.85 -3.19
N SER A 617 -20.60 10.52 -3.32
CA SER A 617 -21.14 9.17 -3.26
C SER A 617 -21.52 8.75 -4.67
N ARG A 618 -20.92 7.67 -5.19
CA ARG A 618 -21.11 7.24 -6.60
C ARG A 618 -22.57 7.17 -7.01
N GLY A 619 -22.91 7.90 -8.08
CA GLY A 619 -24.24 7.89 -8.69
C GLY A 619 -25.35 8.61 -7.89
N ILE A 620 -25.00 9.31 -6.81
CA ILE A 620 -25.94 10.13 -6.03
C ILE A 620 -25.86 11.56 -6.50
N TYR A 621 -27.02 12.15 -6.83
CA TYR A 621 -27.09 13.53 -7.29
C TYR A 621 -28.17 14.28 -6.49
N LEU A 622 -27.74 15.33 -5.81
CA LEU A 622 -28.57 16.16 -4.95
C LEU A 622 -28.83 17.53 -5.57
N PHE A 623 -30.03 18.05 -5.38
CA PHE A 623 -30.49 19.31 -5.93
C PHE A 623 -30.92 20.29 -4.83
N PRO A 624 -30.71 21.62 -4.99
CA PRO A 624 -30.14 22.29 -6.15
C PRO A 624 -28.61 22.09 -6.25
N VAL A 625 -28.09 22.19 -7.49
CA VAL A 625 -26.64 22.15 -7.76
C VAL A 625 -26.08 23.58 -7.60
N THR A 626 -24.90 23.70 -7.00
CA THR A 626 -24.22 24.99 -6.87
C THR A 626 -23.73 25.51 -8.22
N ASP A 627 -23.75 26.82 -8.43
CA ASP A 627 -23.14 27.50 -9.57
C ASP A 627 -21.65 27.81 -9.36
N ALA A 628 -21.15 27.69 -8.11
CA ALA A 628 -19.74 27.85 -7.78
C ALA A 628 -18.89 26.70 -8.34
N SER A 629 -17.62 26.98 -8.62
CA SER A 629 -16.64 25.96 -9.06
C SER A 629 -16.16 25.05 -7.92
N SER A 630 -16.36 25.45 -6.67
CA SER A 630 -16.09 24.69 -5.46
C SER A 630 -17.02 25.17 -4.35
N SER A 631 -17.55 24.25 -3.54
CA SER A 631 -18.42 24.54 -2.42
C SER A 631 -18.18 23.55 -1.27
N ILE A 632 -18.36 24.02 -0.04
CA ILE A 632 -18.29 23.17 1.14
C ILE A 632 -19.55 22.31 1.23
N THR A 633 -19.37 21.02 1.50
CA THR A 633 -20.44 20.03 1.67
C THR A 633 -21.29 20.33 2.91
N ARG A 634 -22.58 20.54 2.72
CA ARG A 634 -23.59 20.72 3.81
C ARG A 634 -24.95 20.28 3.32
N ASP A 635 -25.89 20.05 4.22
CA ASP A 635 -27.28 19.81 3.89
C ASP A 635 -27.87 20.93 3.04
N GLY A 636 -28.52 20.54 1.94
CA GLY A 636 -29.01 21.48 0.92
C GLY A 636 -27.93 22.14 0.05
N ARG A 637 -26.65 21.78 0.26
CA ARG A 637 -25.50 22.22 -0.54
C ARG A 637 -24.62 21.00 -0.84
N GLY A 638 -25.12 20.09 -1.65
CA GLY A 638 -24.44 18.88 -2.09
C GLY A 638 -24.30 17.78 -1.04
N GLY A 639 -24.78 17.95 0.17
CA GLY A 639 -24.83 16.95 1.22
C GLY A 639 -26.25 16.63 1.64
N ASP A 640 -26.43 15.42 2.21
CA ASP A 640 -27.62 14.96 2.91
C ASP A 640 -27.19 14.16 4.14
N SER A 641 -27.29 14.76 5.32
CA SER A 641 -26.87 14.15 6.59
C SER A 641 -27.78 13.00 7.03
N ASN A 642 -29.05 12.95 6.57
CA ASN A 642 -29.97 11.87 6.89
C ASN A 642 -29.60 10.58 6.14
N MET A 643 -29.19 10.72 4.88
CA MET A 643 -28.72 9.60 4.08
C MET A 643 -27.21 9.36 4.23
N ALA A 644 -26.49 10.28 4.85
CA ALA A 644 -25.03 10.34 4.87
C ALA A 644 -24.42 10.19 3.45
N GLN A 645 -24.94 10.97 2.49
CA GLN A 645 -24.55 10.94 1.08
C GLN A 645 -24.13 12.32 0.58
N VAL A 646 -23.22 12.34 -0.38
CA VAL A 646 -22.69 13.55 -1.03
C VAL A 646 -22.92 13.46 -2.53
N SER A 647 -23.33 14.60 -3.12
CA SER A 647 -23.67 14.70 -4.54
C SER A 647 -22.46 14.50 -5.46
N SER A 648 -22.64 13.68 -6.50
CA SER A 648 -21.65 13.36 -7.54
C SER A 648 -21.48 14.43 -8.64
N TYR A 649 -21.96 15.64 -8.44
CA TYR A 649 -21.64 16.74 -9.37
C TYR A 649 -20.18 17.19 -9.30
N GLU A 650 -19.40 16.65 -8.34
CA GLU A 650 -17.95 16.89 -8.18
C GLU A 650 -17.60 18.35 -7.99
N LEU A 651 -18.42 19.05 -7.21
CA LEU A 651 -18.28 20.48 -6.86
C LEU A 651 -18.17 20.71 -5.35
N TYR A 652 -18.18 19.61 -4.56
CA TYR A 652 -18.30 19.68 -3.12
C TYR A 652 -17.05 19.10 -2.46
N ALA A 653 -16.58 19.74 -1.39
CA ALA A 653 -15.35 19.39 -0.71
C ALA A 653 -15.47 19.52 0.81
N VAL A 654 -14.47 19.06 1.53
CA VAL A 654 -14.26 19.35 2.94
C VAL A 654 -14.02 20.86 3.15
N ASP A 655 -14.18 21.33 4.37
CA ASP A 655 -14.05 22.78 4.68
C ASP A 655 -12.62 23.36 4.52
N PHE A 656 -11.59 22.50 4.49
CA PHE A 656 -10.20 22.89 4.22
C PHE A 656 -9.74 22.53 2.79
N GLY A 657 -10.55 21.82 2.03
CA GLY A 657 -10.26 21.35 0.68
C GLY A 657 -10.91 22.18 -0.41
N SER A 658 -10.84 21.67 -1.64
CA SER A 658 -11.39 22.30 -2.83
C SER A 658 -11.87 21.26 -3.82
N ALA A 659 -12.88 21.61 -4.64
CA ALA A 659 -13.25 20.79 -5.79
C ALA A 659 -12.14 20.79 -6.86
N PRO A 660 -12.08 19.77 -7.74
CA PRO A 660 -11.00 19.62 -8.72
C PRO A 660 -10.84 20.83 -9.65
N ASP A 661 -11.93 21.46 -10.04
CA ASP A 661 -11.89 22.65 -10.91
C ASP A 661 -11.07 23.80 -10.30
N LYS A 662 -11.21 24.05 -9.00
CA LYS A 662 -10.41 25.06 -8.29
C LYS A 662 -8.94 24.67 -8.21
N VAL A 663 -8.66 23.39 -7.96
CA VAL A 663 -7.29 22.85 -7.91
C VAL A 663 -6.59 23.02 -9.26
N PHE A 664 -7.23 22.58 -10.35
CA PHE A 664 -6.67 22.67 -11.69
C PHE A 664 -6.40 24.13 -12.09
N ARG A 665 -7.34 25.04 -11.77
CA ARG A 665 -7.16 26.46 -12.00
C ARG A 665 -5.91 26.99 -11.28
N MET A 666 -5.70 26.61 -10.03
CA MET A 666 -4.53 27.06 -9.27
C MET A 666 -3.22 26.49 -9.83
N GLN A 667 -3.20 25.24 -10.27
CA GLN A 667 -2.04 24.66 -10.93
C GLN A 667 -1.73 25.33 -12.26
N ASP A 668 -2.74 25.60 -13.09
CA ASP A 668 -2.55 26.28 -14.40
C ASP A 668 -2.05 27.72 -14.23
N LEU A 669 -2.44 28.40 -13.17
CA LEU A 669 -1.95 29.75 -12.85
C LEU A 669 -0.52 29.78 -12.29
N HIS A 670 0.00 28.61 -11.80
CA HIS A 670 1.31 28.49 -11.16
C HIS A 670 2.16 27.38 -11.83
N PRO A 671 2.64 27.61 -13.07
CA PRO A 671 3.30 26.56 -13.86
C PRO A 671 4.64 26.05 -13.26
N PHE A 672 5.18 26.72 -12.25
CA PHE A 672 6.34 26.27 -11.48
C PHE A 672 6.00 25.16 -10.47
N VAL A 673 4.71 24.93 -10.17
CA VAL A 673 4.28 23.85 -9.29
C VAL A 673 4.39 22.53 -10.04
N ALA A 674 5.11 21.58 -9.46
CA ALA A 674 5.42 20.29 -10.11
C ALA A 674 4.21 19.36 -10.31
N GLY A 675 3.00 19.79 -9.94
CA GLY A 675 1.77 19.02 -9.91
C GLY A 675 1.34 18.71 -8.47
N GLY A 676 0.64 17.61 -8.25
CA GLY A 676 0.18 17.28 -6.89
C GLY A 676 -0.47 15.92 -6.76
N PHE A 677 -0.80 15.58 -5.51
CA PHE A 677 -1.37 14.31 -5.11
C PHE A 677 -2.78 14.51 -4.56
N VAL A 678 -3.76 13.99 -5.26
CA VAL A 678 -5.18 14.11 -4.89
C VAL A 678 -5.46 13.35 -3.60
N TRP A 679 -6.19 13.94 -2.68
CA TRP A 679 -6.76 13.25 -1.53
C TRP A 679 -8.17 12.77 -1.86
N THR A 680 -8.42 11.47 -2.22
CA THR A 680 -7.47 10.36 -2.40
C THR A 680 -7.73 9.64 -3.73
N GLY A 681 -6.88 8.68 -4.11
CA GLY A 681 -7.12 7.84 -5.30
C GLY A 681 -8.33 6.94 -5.17
N TRP A 682 -8.46 6.27 -4.02
CA TRP A 682 -9.56 5.39 -3.67
C TRP A 682 -10.23 5.87 -2.40
N ASP A 683 -11.53 5.61 -2.25
CA ASP A 683 -12.12 5.61 -0.92
C ASP A 683 -11.41 4.54 -0.09
N HIS A 684 -11.14 4.84 1.15
CA HIS A 684 -10.47 3.97 2.10
C HIS A 684 -11.32 3.81 3.36
N LEU A 685 -11.08 2.76 4.09
CA LEU A 685 -11.74 2.51 5.35
C LEU A 685 -11.31 3.57 6.39
N GLY A 686 -12.27 4.09 7.12
CA GLY A 686 -12.08 5.20 8.07
C GLY A 686 -12.12 6.58 7.41
N GLU A 687 -11.81 7.60 8.18
CA GLU A 687 -11.88 9.04 7.81
C GLU A 687 -13.18 9.44 7.11
N PRO A 688 -14.34 9.12 7.63
CA PRO A 688 -15.61 9.22 6.90
C PRO A 688 -16.22 10.64 6.92
N THR A 689 -15.40 11.67 6.95
CA THR A 689 -15.85 13.06 6.83
C THR A 689 -16.65 13.22 5.54
N PRO A 690 -17.83 13.87 5.54
CA PRO A 690 -18.42 14.64 6.64
C PRO A 690 -19.34 13.83 7.55
N TYR A 691 -19.55 12.54 7.32
CA TYR A 691 -20.53 11.72 8.04
C TYR A 691 -19.87 10.58 8.82
N TYR A 692 -19.55 10.85 10.08
CA TYR A 692 -18.86 9.88 10.96
C TYR A 692 -19.65 8.61 11.29
N SER A 693 -20.91 8.53 10.87
CA SER A 693 -21.69 7.28 10.87
C SER A 693 -21.30 6.30 9.76
N ALA A 694 -20.55 6.74 8.77
CA ALA A 694 -20.07 5.88 7.68
C ALA A 694 -18.82 5.07 8.06
N ARG A 695 -18.53 4.03 7.29
CA ARG A 695 -17.39 3.12 7.46
C ARG A 695 -16.14 3.54 6.67
N SER A 696 -16.33 4.32 5.61
CA SER A 696 -15.27 4.69 4.68
C SER A 696 -15.31 6.17 4.31
N SER A 697 -14.22 6.66 3.75
CA SER A 697 -14.12 8.02 3.23
C SER A 697 -15.03 8.25 2.02
N TYR A 698 -15.19 9.54 1.63
CA TYR A 698 -15.92 10.00 0.44
C TYR A 698 -15.02 10.67 -0.58
N CYS A 699 -13.72 10.79 -0.25
CA CYS A 699 -12.76 11.61 -1.01
C CYS A 699 -12.11 10.87 -2.18
N GLY A 700 -12.23 9.55 -2.27
CA GLY A 700 -11.67 8.75 -3.36
C GLY A 700 -12.19 9.16 -4.75
N ILE A 701 -11.33 9.08 -5.74
CA ILE A 701 -11.69 9.18 -7.16
C ILE A 701 -12.43 7.91 -7.61
N ILE A 702 -12.08 6.80 -6.99
CA ILE A 702 -12.69 5.47 -7.15
C ILE A 702 -13.30 5.11 -5.81
N ASP A 703 -14.47 4.47 -5.79
CA ASP A 703 -15.09 4.05 -4.54
C ASP A 703 -14.42 2.83 -3.91
N LEU A 704 -14.80 2.47 -2.68
CA LEU A 704 -14.19 1.39 -1.92
C LEU A 704 -14.22 0.03 -2.65
N ALA A 705 -15.27 -0.24 -3.43
CA ALA A 705 -15.42 -1.46 -4.22
C ALA A 705 -14.64 -1.44 -5.55
N GLY A 706 -14.05 -0.31 -5.92
CA GLY A 706 -13.31 -0.13 -7.15
C GLY A 706 -14.17 0.33 -8.33
N PHE A 707 -15.34 0.90 -8.08
CA PHE A 707 -16.14 1.52 -9.14
C PHE A 707 -15.76 3.00 -9.31
N LYS A 708 -15.65 3.41 -10.57
CA LYS A 708 -15.30 4.78 -10.94
C LYS A 708 -16.40 5.74 -10.53
N LYS A 709 -16.06 6.81 -9.78
CA LYS A 709 -16.95 7.96 -9.55
C LYS A 709 -16.87 8.92 -10.74
N ASP A 710 -17.78 9.91 -10.83
CA ASP A 710 -17.76 10.86 -11.96
C ASP A 710 -16.45 11.63 -12.03
N ARG A 711 -15.81 11.94 -10.89
CA ARG A 711 -14.50 12.62 -10.88
C ARG A 711 -13.36 11.82 -11.52
N PHE A 712 -13.48 10.49 -11.67
CA PHE A 712 -12.53 9.69 -12.43
C PHE A 712 -12.39 10.23 -13.86
N TYR A 713 -13.52 10.51 -14.48
CA TYR A 713 -13.57 11.03 -15.85
C TYR A 713 -13.12 12.49 -15.94
N LEU A 714 -13.31 13.30 -14.90
CA LEU A 714 -12.78 14.66 -14.82
C LEU A 714 -11.24 14.65 -14.74
N TYR A 715 -10.65 13.80 -13.88
CA TYR A 715 -9.19 13.62 -13.83
C TYR A 715 -8.66 12.97 -15.11
N GLN A 716 -9.35 12.02 -15.70
CA GLN A 716 -8.95 11.40 -16.97
C GLN A 716 -8.91 12.46 -18.09
N ALA A 717 -9.90 13.33 -18.16
CA ALA A 717 -9.91 14.43 -19.13
C ALA A 717 -8.73 15.40 -18.93
N ARG A 718 -8.35 15.69 -17.68
CA ARG A 718 -7.22 16.56 -17.34
C ARG A 718 -5.88 15.90 -17.60
N TRP A 719 -5.72 14.63 -17.20
CA TRP A 719 -4.43 13.94 -17.22
C TRP A 719 -4.11 13.24 -18.55
N ARG A 720 -5.13 13.00 -19.39
CA ARG A 720 -5.00 12.38 -20.72
C ARG A 720 -5.58 13.26 -21.83
N PRO A 721 -5.07 14.46 -22.07
CA PRO A 721 -5.70 15.47 -22.96
C PRO A 721 -5.81 15.02 -24.43
N ASN A 722 -5.10 13.97 -24.83
CA ASN A 722 -5.14 13.39 -26.17
C ASN A 722 -5.99 12.10 -26.25
N PHE A 723 -6.63 11.69 -25.18
CA PHE A 723 -7.54 10.54 -25.15
C PHE A 723 -8.96 11.02 -25.49
N PRO A 724 -9.56 10.57 -26.63
CA PRO A 724 -10.90 11.00 -27.00
C PRO A 724 -11.93 10.53 -25.96
N MET A 725 -12.54 11.48 -25.25
CA MET A 725 -13.57 11.17 -24.27
C MET A 725 -14.55 12.32 -24.07
N VAL A 726 -15.75 11.97 -23.71
CA VAL A 726 -16.78 12.80 -23.09
C VAL A 726 -17.54 11.97 -22.08
N HIS A 727 -17.86 12.53 -20.93
CA HIS A 727 -18.60 11.91 -19.86
C HIS A 727 -19.75 12.80 -19.42
N ILE A 728 -20.96 12.23 -19.37
CA ILE A 728 -22.20 12.92 -19.03
C ILE A 728 -22.54 12.67 -17.56
N LEU A 729 -22.82 13.71 -16.81
CA LEU A 729 -23.44 13.65 -15.50
C LEU A 729 -24.60 14.65 -15.40
N PRO A 730 -25.67 14.29 -14.67
CA PRO A 730 -25.94 13.04 -13.97
C PRO A 730 -26.39 11.92 -14.94
N HIS A 731 -26.60 10.69 -14.41
CA HIS A 731 -27.36 9.68 -15.12
C HIS A 731 -28.77 10.23 -15.50
N TRP A 732 -29.41 9.63 -16.49
CA TRP A 732 -30.66 10.19 -17.03
C TRP A 732 -31.89 9.34 -16.65
N ASN A 733 -32.05 9.05 -15.34
CA ASN A 733 -33.18 8.28 -14.78
C ASN A 733 -33.77 9.01 -13.56
N TRP A 734 -34.74 9.92 -13.81
CA TRP A 734 -35.31 10.83 -12.80
C TRP A 734 -36.85 10.87 -12.92
N PRO A 735 -37.59 9.76 -12.67
CA PRO A 735 -39.04 9.74 -12.88
C PRO A 735 -39.79 10.80 -12.08
N ASP A 736 -39.29 11.15 -10.88
CA ASP A 736 -39.94 12.15 -10.01
C ASP A 736 -39.58 13.61 -10.38
N ARG A 737 -38.73 13.83 -11.39
CA ARG A 737 -38.28 15.16 -11.78
C ARG A 737 -38.77 15.62 -13.15
N VAL A 738 -39.73 14.93 -13.76
CA VAL A 738 -40.25 15.30 -15.07
C VAL A 738 -40.66 16.79 -15.10
N GLY A 739 -40.06 17.56 -16.02
CA GLY A 739 -40.29 18.99 -16.18
C GLY A 739 -39.57 19.88 -15.14
N GLN A 740 -38.75 19.32 -14.26
CA GLN A 740 -37.91 20.09 -13.31
C GLN A 740 -36.53 20.32 -13.89
N VAL A 741 -35.92 21.43 -13.50
CA VAL A 741 -34.53 21.75 -13.88
C VAL A 741 -33.60 20.70 -13.32
N THR A 742 -32.83 20.05 -14.22
CA THR A 742 -31.84 19.01 -13.92
C THR A 742 -30.55 19.38 -14.68
N PRO A 743 -29.63 20.08 -14.03
CA PRO A 743 -28.37 20.49 -14.66
C PRO A 743 -27.59 19.32 -15.26
N VAL A 744 -27.02 19.53 -16.43
CA VAL A 744 -26.17 18.55 -17.11
C VAL A 744 -24.76 19.10 -17.22
N HIS A 745 -23.77 18.36 -16.70
CA HIS A 745 -22.37 18.70 -16.87
C HIS A 745 -21.67 17.67 -17.75
N LEU A 746 -20.64 18.11 -18.47
CA LEU A 746 -19.81 17.24 -19.28
C LEU A 746 -18.34 17.39 -18.90
N PHE A 747 -17.67 16.26 -18.76
CA PHE A 747 -16.19 16.18 -18.68
C PHE A 747 -15.67 15.69 -20.02
N THR A 748 -14.77 16.45 -20.66
CA THR A 748 -14.28 16.11 -21.99
C THR A 748 -12.87 16.63 -22.26
N THR A 749 -12.12 15.91 -23.07
CA THR A 749 -10.87 16.36 -23.67
C THR A 749 -11.07 17.19 -24.94
N GLY A 750 -12.33 17.35 -25.39
CA GLY A 750 -12.70 18.27 -26.48
C GLY A 750 -12.70 19.72 -26.03
N ASP A 751 -12.66 20.64 -27.02
CA ASP A 751 -12.73 22.09 -26.79
C ASP A 751 -14.17 22.56 -26.62
N GLU A 752 -15.09 21.87 -27.26
CA GLU A 752 -16.51 22.20 -27.36
C GLU A 752 -17.34 20.93 -27.23
N ALA A 753 -18.60 21.07 -26.81
CA ALA A 753 -19.56 20.00 -26.86
C ALA A 753 -20.96 20.49 -27.20
N GLU A 754 -21.73 19.66 -27.86
CA GLU A 754 -23.17 19.86 -28.13
C GLU A 754 -23.97 18.77 -27.40
N LEU A 755 -24.98 19.24 -26.66
CA LEU A 755 -25.90 18.39 -25.91
C LEU A 755 -27.20 18.19 -26.69
N PHE A 756 -27.72 16.99 -26.71
CA PHE A 756 -28.99 16.64 -27.34
C PHE A 756 -29.91 15.95 -26.34
N LEU A 757 -31.16 16.37 -26.27
CA LEU A 757 -32.21 15.71 -25.51
C LEU A 757 -33.27 15.21 -26.47
N ASN A 758 -33.49 13.89 -26.54
CA ASN A 758 -34.43 13.25 -27.47
C ASN A 758 -34.22 13.70 -28.92
N GLY A 759 -32.96 13.81 -29.37
CA GLY A 759 -32.56 14.25 -30.71
C GLY A 759 -32.65 15.76 -30.95
N ARG A 760 -33.14 16.56 -29.99
CA ARG A 760 -33.21 18.01 -30.05
C ARG A 760 -31.93 18.61 -29.49
N SER A 761 -31.22 19.46 -30.25
CA SER A 761 -30.04 20.17 -29.75
C SER A 761 -30.43 21.15 -28.64
N MET A 762 -29.72 21.04 -27.53
CA MET A 762 -29.79 21.97 -26.40
C MET A 762 -28.72 23.06 -26.45
N GLY A 763 -28.04 23.13 -27.59
CA GLY A 763 -26.98 24.11 -27.89
C GLY A 763 -25.59 23.52 -27.80
N ARG A 764 -24.68 24.15 -28.55
CA ARG A 764 -23.24 23.87 -28.52
C ARG A 764 -22.55 24.90 -27.66
N LYS A 765 -21.67 24.45 -26.75
CA LYS A 765 -20.93 25.31 -25.83
C LYS A 765 -19.44 24.99 -25.91
N LYS A 766 -18.63 26.07 -25.80
CA LYS A 766 -17.19 25.98 -25.76
C LYS A 766 -16.72 26.02 -24.30
N LYS A 767 -15.70 25.23 -23.97
CA LYS A 767 -15.01 25.31 -22.71
C LYS A 767 -14.23 26.61 -22.65
N GLY A 768 -14.40 27.40 -21.60
CA GLY A 768 -13.67 28.65 -21.40
C GLY A 768 -12.23 28.43 -20.92
N ASP A 769 -11.44 29.48 -20.91
CA ASP A 769 -10.09 29.43 -20.32
C ASP A 769 -10.21 29.17 -18.83
N LEU A 770 -9.39 28.24 -18.31
CA LEU A 770 -9.42 27.77 -16.90
C LEU A 770 -10.78 27.20 -16.45
N GLU A 771 -11.55 26.65 -17.40
CA GLU A 771 -12.74 25.85 -17.16
C GLU A 771 -12.46 24.39 -17.53
N TYR A 772 -12.91 23.45 -16.68
CA TYR A 772 -12.56 22.03 -16.82
C TYR A 772 -13.77 21.15 -17.08
N ARG A 773 -14.98 21.76 -17.07
CA ARG A 773 -16.27 21.15 -17.43
C ARG A 773 -17.09 22.07 -18.31
N ILE A 774 -18.05 21.51 -19.03
CA ILE A 774 -19.07 22.26 -19.77
C ILE A 774 -20.40 22.05 -19.09
N ARG A 775 -21.21 23.12 -18.89
CA ARG A 775 -22.44 23.07 -18.07
C ARG A 775 -23.66 23.54 -18.86
N TRP A 776 -24.78 22.83 -18.68
CA TRP A 776 -26.14 23.27 -19.05
C TRP A 776 -26.98 23.26 -17.77
N ASP A 777 -27.16 24.40 -17.14
CA ASP A 777 -27.79 24.54 -15.81
C ASP A 777 -29.31 24.64 -15.83
N ASP A 778 -29.92 24.73 -17.02
CA ASP A 778 -31.34 25.01 -17.24
C ASP A 778 -32.11 23.90 -17.98
N ILE A 779 -31.51 22.71 -18.11
CA ILE A 779 -32.15 21.58 -18.78
C ILE A 779 -33.34 21.08 -17.94
N LEU A 780 -34.50 21.02 -18.56
CA LEU A 780 -35.68 20.37 -17.99
C LEU A 780 -35.60 18.87 -18.28
N TYR A 781 -35.75 18.07 -17.24
CA TYR A 781 -35.75 16.61 -17.40
C TYR A 781 -36.95 16.16 -18.22
N GLU A 782 -36.71 15.46 -19.31
CA GLU A 782 -37.64 14.69 -20.11
C GLU A 782 -37.09 13.26 -20.23
N PRO A 783 -37.89 12.19 -19.94
CA PRO A 783 -37.45 10.82 -20.15
C PRO A 783 -37.04 10.58 -21.60
N GLY A 784 -35.99 9.74 -21.79
CA GLY A 784 -35.50 9.33 -23.08
C GLY A 784 -34.01 9.34 -23.23
N GLU A 785 -33.49 9.83 -24.35
CA GLU A 785 -32.09 9.87 -24.69
C GLU A 785 -31.46 11.22 -24.32
N LEU A 786 -30.36 11.21 -23.58
CA LEU A 786 -29.46 12.35 -23.42
C LEU A 786 -28.11 12.00 -24.06
N LYS A 787 -27.72 12.77 -25.08
CA LYS A 787 -26.54 12.55 -25.88
C LYS A 787 -25.62 13.75 -25.87
N ALA A 788 -24.33 13.55 -25.71
CA ALA A 788 -23.29 14.55 -25.87
C ALA A 788 -22.35 14.18 -27.00
N ILE A 789 -22.00 15.18 -27.82
CA ILE A 789 -20.97 15.09 -28.84
C ILE A 789 -19.91 16.12 -28.52
N ALA A 790 -18.68 15.68 -28.26
CA ALA A 790 -17.52 16.53 -28.06
C ALA A 790 -16.80 16.78 -29.39
N TYR A 791 -16.24 17.95 -29.52
CA TYR A 791 -15.45 18.38 -30.69
C TYR A 791 -14.08 18.89 -30.23
N LYS A 792 -13.07 18.68 -31.07
CA LYS A 792 -11.72 19.19 -30.89
C LYS A 792 -11.23 19.74 -32.21
N ASP A 793 -10.78 20.99 -32.22
CA ASP A 793 -10.35 21.70 -33.43
C ASP A 793 -11.43 21.76 -34.53
N GLY A 794 -12.72 21.70 -34.14
CA GLY A 794 -13.89 21.70 -35.03
C GLY A 794 -14.37 20.31 -35.48
N ASP A 795 -13.57 19.27 -35.34
CA ASP A 795 -13.93 17.89 -35.71
C ASP A 795 -14.61 17.15 -34.57
N LYS A 796 -15.50 16.19 -34.90
CA LYS A 796 -16.06 15.29 -33.89
C LYS A 796 -14.96 14.50 -33.23
N TRP A 797 -14.90 14.60 -31.89
CA TRP A 797 -13.84 14.00 -31.07
C TRP A 797 -14.31 12.75 -30.33
N ALA A 798 -15.44 12.85 -29.63
CA ALA A 798 -16.03 11.73 -28.88
C ALA A 798 -17.55 11.91 -28.77
N GLU A 799 -18.27 10.83 -28.44
CA GLU A 799 -19.68 10.90 -28.07
C GLU A 799 -20.02 9.92 -26.95
N GLU A 800 -20.99 10.29 -26.14
CA GLU A 800 -21.61 9.46 -25.12
C GLU A 800 -23.12 9.64 -25.14
N VAL A 801 -23.82 8.56 -24.79
CA VAL A 801 -25.27 8.55 -24.70
C VAL A 801 -25.69 7.88 -23.41
N VAL A 802 -26.55 8.56 -22.65
CA VAL A 802 -27.22 7.98 -21.48
C VAL A 802 -28.72 7.97 -21.70
N PHE A 803 -29.42 7.02 -21.11
CA PHE A 803 -30.84 6.82 -21.32
C PHE A 803 -31.60 6.80 -19.99
N THR A 804 -32.86 7.21 -20.04
CA THR A 804 -33.82 6.78 -19.03
C THR A 804 -34.03 5.28 -19.18
N THR A 805 -33.83 4.53 -18.11
CA THR A 805 -33.91 3.07 -18.12
C THR A 805 -35.33 2.59 -17.84
N GLY A 806 -35.61 1.34 -18.24
CA GLY A 806 -36.78 0.61 -17.80
C GLY A 806 -36.64 0.07 -16.38
N GLU A 807 -37.65 -0.69 -15.94
CA GLU A 807 -37.60 -1.40 -14.67
C GLU A 807 -36.48 -2.43 -14.62
N PRO A 808 -35.91 -2.73 -13.44
CA PRO A 808 -34.96 -3.82 -13.27
C PRO A 808 -35.48 -5.14 -13.82
N PHE A 809 -34.68 -5.83 -14.66
CA PHE A 809 -35.09 -7.02 -15.37
C PHE A 809 -34.22 -8.24 -15.13
N SER A 810 -32.89 -8.04 -15.13
CA SER A 810 -31.94 -9.13 -14.94
C SER A 810 -30.64 -8.66 -14.29
N LEU A 811 -29.89 -9.62 -13.76
CA LEU A 811 -28.50 -9.44 -13.37
C LEU A 811 -27.57 -9.70 -14.55
N GLN A 812 -26.46 -8.98 -14.61
CA GLN A 812 -25.33 -9.22 -15.51
C GLN A 812 -24.04 -9.28 -14.71
N MET A 813 -23.22 -10.30 -14.95
CA MET A 813 -21.91 -10.47 -14.29
C MET A 813 -20.77 -10.26 -15.27
N GLU A 814 -19.69 -9.63 -14.79
CA GLU A 814 -18.47 -9.39 -15.56
C GLU A 814 -17.27 -9.53 -14.63
N ALA A 815 -16.33 -10.41 -14.96
CA ALA A 815 -15.09 -10.60 -14.24
C ALA A 815 -13.97 -9.74 -14.85
N ASP A 816 -13.13 -9.16 -14.01
CA ASP A 816 -11.91 -8.49 -14.47
C ASP A 816 -10.91 -9.51 -15.03
N ARG A 817 -10.84 -10.70 -14.43
CA ARG A 817 -10.04 -11.83 -14.86
C ARG A 817 -10.84 -13.13 -14.83
N SER A 818 -10.91 -13.82 -15.96
CA SER A 818 -11.58 -15.12 -16.09
C SER A 818 -10.65 -16.31 -15.83
N ILE A 819 -9.34 -16.06 -15.68
CA ILE A 819 -8.32 -17.05 -15.33
C ILE A 819 -7.49 -16.49 -14.18
N ILE A 820 -7.33 -17.26 -13.12
CA ILE A 820 -6.53 -16.93 -11.96
C ILE A 820 -5.59 -18.09 -11.59
N ALA A 821 -4.48 -17.79 -10.93
CA ALA A 821 -3.54 -18.80 -10.47
C ALA A 821 -4.12 -19.61 -9.31
N ALA A 822 -3.94 -20.94 -9.34
CA ALA A 822 -4.31 -21.84 -8.25
C ALA A 822 -3.28 -21.81 -7.11
N ASN A 823 -2.87 -20.60 -6.67
CA ASN A 823 -1.88 -20.39 -5.62
C ASN A 823 -2.49 -20.07 -4.24
N GLY A 824 -3.83 -19.95 -4.17
CA GLY A 824 -4.55 -19.59 -2.94
C GLY A 824 -4.48 -18.10 -2.56
N ASP A 825 -3.92 -17.25 -3.42
CA ASP A 825 -3.77 -15.82 -3.19
C ASP A 825 -4.33 -14.97 -4.32
N ASP A 826 -4.33 -15.49 -5.56
CA ASP A 826 -4.80 -14.76 -6.73
C ASP A 826 -6.32 -14.65 -6.75
N LEU A 827 -6.82 -13.50 -7.20
CA LEU A 827 -8.20 -13.07 -7.07
C LEU A 827 -8.82 -12.74 -8.43
N SER A 828 -10.14 -12.93 -8.53
CA SER A 828 -10.99 -12.36 -9.58
C SER A 828 -12.04 -11.45 -8.94
N PHE A 829 -12.20 -10.24 -9.48
CA PHE A 829 -13.17 -9.25 -9.04
C PHE A 829 -14.35 -9.23 -10.01
N VAL A 830 -15.48 -9.76 -9.58
CA VAL A 830 -16.66 -9.92 -10.42
C VAL A 830 -17.68 -8.81 -10.11
N THR A 831 -17.88 -7.93 -11.07
CA THR A 831 -18.92 -6.89 -11.01
C THR A 831 -20.28 -7.48 -11.36
N VAL A 832 -21.28 -7.19 -10.55
CA VAL A 832 -22.68 -7.50 -10.82
C VAL A 832 -23.45 -6.22 -11.10
N LYS A 833 -24.19 -6.18 -12.17
CA LYS A 833 -24.98 -5.05 -12.65
C LYS A 833 -26.46 -5.42 -12.69
N VAL A 834 -27.33 -4.53 -12.21
CA VAL A 834 -28.78 -4.62 -12.44
C VAL A 834 -29.07 -3.94 -13.76
N ILE A 835 -29.64 -4.68 -14.71
CA ILE A 835 -29.97 -4.16 -16.04
C ILE A 835 -31.45 -4.26 -16.34
N ASP A 836 -31.94 -3.33 -17.17
CA ASP A 836 -33.29 -3.37 -17.72
C ASP A 836 -33.44 -4.37 -18.88
N SER A 837 -34.62 -4.44 -19.48
CA SER A 837 -34.90 -5.35 -20.61
C SER A 837 -34.10 -5.04 -21.89
N GLU A 838 -33.49 -3.86 -21.99
CA GLU A 838 -32.66 -3.42 -23.11
C GLU A 838 -31.16 -3.55 -22.80
N GLY A 839 -30.80 -4.10 -21.62
CA GLY A 839 -29.42 -4.32 -21.21
C GLY A 839 -28.73 -3.08 -20.64
N ARG A 840 -29.47 -2.02 -20.28
CA ARG A 840 -28.94 -0.80 -19.69
C ARG A 840 -28.87 -0.94 -18.16
N VAL A 841 -27.78 -0.48 -17.57
CA VAL A 841 -27.67 -0.44 -16.10
C VAL A 841 -28.69 0.51 -15.52
N VAL A 842 -29.48 0.03 -14.54
CA VAL A 842 -30.48 0.82 -13.83
C VAL A 842 -29.78 1.57 -12.69
N PRO A 843 -29.53 2.88 -12.83
CA PRO A 843 -28.59 3.61 -11.98
C PRO A 843 -29.09 3.91 -10.57
N ASP A 844 -30.37 3.74 -10.31
CA ASP A 844 -31.03 3.93 -9.01
C ASP A 844 -31.44 2.61 -8.35
N ALA A 845 -31.06 1.45 -8.93
CA ALA A 845 -31.41 0.16 -8.38
C ALA A 845 -30.62 -0.14 -7.08
N VAL A 846 -31.36 -0.38 -6.00
CA VAL A 846 -30.88 -0.87 -4.71
C VAL A 846 -31.64 -2.15 -4.41
N LEU A 847 -31.04 -3.31 -4.73
CA LEU A 847 -31.68 -4.62 -4.67
C LEU A 847 -30.74 -5.64 -4.04
N PRO A 848 -31.25 -6.56 -3.20
CA PRO A 848 -30.44 -7.60 -2.60
C PRO A 848 -29.99 -8.62 -3.66
N VAL A 849 -28.71 -8.94 -3.67
CA VAL A 849 -28.10 -9.97 -4.50
C VAL A 849 -27.51 -11.04 -3.60
N ASN A 850 -27.91 -12.30 -3.83
CA ASN A 850 -27.38 -13.46 -3.11
C ASN A 850 -26.42 -14.20 -4.03
N PHE A 851 -25.25 -14.57 -3.51
CA PHE A 851 -24.20 -15.27 -4.21
C PHE A 851 -24.10 -16.73 -3.76
N THR A 852 -23.96 -17.62 -4.71
CA THR A 852 -23.55 -19.01 -4.47
C THR A 852 -22.34 -19.34 -5.33
N ILE A 853 -21.52 -20.27 -4.85
CA ILE A 853 -20.29 -20.68 -5.53
C ILE A 853 -20.24 -22.21 -5.60
N GLU A 854 -19.83 -22.72 -6.75
CA GLU A 854 -19.56 -24.15 -6.97
C GLU A 854 -18.17 -24.31 -7.57
N GLY A 855 -17.49 -25.42 -7.25
CA GLY A 855 -16.17 -25.77 -7.80
C GLY A 855 -15.01 -25.53 -6.83
N LEU A 856 -13.83 -25.20 -7.36
CA LEU A 856 -12.56 -25.19 -6.64
C LEU A 856 -12.16 -23.77 -6.17
N GLY A 857 -13.07 -23.09 -5.48
CA GLY A 857 -12.81 -21.74 -4.97
C GLY A 857 -13.78 -21.31 -3.89
N GLU A 858 -13.62 -20.10 -3.42
CA GLU A 858 -14.42 -19.47 -2.37
C GLU A 858 -14.75 -18.01 -2.67
N ILE A 859 -15.82 -17.49 -2.09
CA ILE A 859 -16.11 -16.06 -2.03
C ILE A 859 -15.32 -15.49 -0.86
N VAL A 860 -14.40 -14.58 -1.15
CA VAL A 860 -13.57 -13.92 -0.13
C VAL A 860 -14.31 -12.75 0.49
N ALA A 861 -14.93 -11.91 -0.35
CA ALA A 861 -15.65 -10.74 0.12
C ALA A 861 -16.70 -10.27 -0.90
N THR A 862 -17.63 -9.47 -0.43
CA THR A 862 -18.56 -8.70 -1.26
C THR A 862 -18.59 -7.24 -0.82
N ASP A 863 -18.81 -6.32 -1.76
CA ASP A 863 -18.95 -4.90 -1.49
C ASP A 863 -19.83 -4.22 -2.55
N ASN A 864 -20.26 -2.97 -2.30
CA ASN A 864 -21.02 -2.17 -3.27
C ASN A 864 -20.50 -0.73 -3.40
N GLY A 865 -19.48 -0.36 -2.61
CA GLY A 865 -18.90 0.98 -2.59
C GLY A 865 -19.74 2.04 -1.87
N ASN A 866 -20.84 1.66 -1.21
CA ASN A 866 -21.61 2.59 -0.38
C ASN A 866 -20.93 2.74 0.99
N ALA A 867 -20.52 3.95 1.34
CA ALA A 867 -19.87 4.26 2.61
C ALA A 867 -20.77 3.98 3.85
N THR A 868 -22.10 3.90 3.67
CA THR A 868 -23.06 3.66 4.76
C THR A 868 -23.50 2.21 4.87
N ASP A 869 -23.02 1.31 4.00
CA ASP A 869 -23.38 -0.12 4.08
C ASP A 869 -22.56 -0.81 5.17
N MET A 870 -23.24 -1.24 6.24
CA MET A 870 -22.64 -1.95 7.39
C MET A 870 -22.76 -3.47 7.29
N THR A 871 -23.14 -4.01 6.13
CA THR A 871 -23.08 -5.46 5.89
C THR A 871 -21.63 -5.94 5.92
N PRO A 872 -21.26 -6.96 6.71
CA PRO A 872 -19.91 -7.49 6.76
C PRO A 872 -19.38 -7.89 5.37
N PHE A 873 -18.12 -7.68 5.11
CA PHE A 873 -17.53 -7.95 3.78
C PHE A 873 -17.55 -9.43 3.40
N HIS A 874 -17.45 -10.35 4.37
CA HIS A 874 -17.53 -11.79 4.12
C HIS A 874 -18.97 -12.30 3.85
N SER A 875 -19.99 -11.43 3.87
CA SER A 875 -21.35 -11.79 3.54
C SER A 875 -21.47 -12.29 2.10
N THR A 876 -22.23 -13.36 1.90
CA THR A 876 -22.60 -13.84 0.56
C THR A 876 -23.87 -13.18 0.02
N SER A 877 -24.36 -12.14 0.71
CA SER A 877 -25.47 -11.31 0.27
C SER A 877 -25.07 -9.84 0.33
N ARG A 878 -25.35 -9.09 -0.73
CA ARG A 878 -25.00 -7.66 -0.84
C ARG A 878 -26.07 -6.90 -1.62
N ASP A 879 -26.54 -5.80 -1.08
CA ASP A 879 -27.39 -4.90 -1.85
C ASP A 879 -26.59 -4.21 -2.96
N THR A 880 -27.19 -3.98 -4.10
CA THR A 880 -26.59 -3.10 -5.09
C THR A 880 -26.64 -1.65 -4.62
N PHE A 881 -25.65 -0.88 -5.01
CA PHE A 881 -25.59 0.57 -4.85
C PHE A 881 -25.38 1.22 -6.21
N SER A 882 -26.30 2.10 -6.58
CA SER A 882 -26.34 2.68 -7.94
C SER A 882 -26.24 1.60 -9.02
N GLY A 883 -27.06 0.53 -8.87
CA GLY A 883 -27.21 -0.56 -9.81
C GLY A 883 -26.04 -1.54 -9.88
N ARG A 884 -25.10 -1.52 -8.92
CA ARG A 884 -23.89 -2.39 -8.95
C ARG A 884 -23.52 -2.93 -7.57
N CYS A 885 -22.94 -4.13 -7.56
CA CYS A 885 -22.16 -4.64 -6.43
C CYS A 885 -21.00 -5.50 -6.93
N LEU A 886 -20.10 -5.86 -6.03
CA LEU A 886 -18.88 -6.61 -6.28
C LEU A 886 -18.89 -7.92 -5.50
N VAL A 887 -18.39 -9.00 -6.10
CA VAL A 887 -17.98 -10.22 -5.40
C VAL A 887 -16.53 -10.55 -5.76
N ILE A 888 -15.73 -10.86 -4.75
CA ILE A 888 -14.31 -11.20 -4.88
C ILE A 888 -14.17 -12.70 -4.66
N VAL A 889 -13.50 -13.36 -5.60
CA VAL A 889 -13.36 -14.82 -5.65
C VAL A 889 -11.90 -15.22 -5.66
N ARG A 890 -11.57 -16.28 -4.94
CA ARG A 890 -10.24 -16.88 -4.83
C ARG A 890 -10.28 -18.36 -5.19
N GLY A 891 -9.25 -18.85 -5.91
CA GLY A 891 -9.08 -20.26 -6.19
C GLY A 891 -8.45 -21.02 -5.04
N ASN A 892 -8.85 -22.28 -4.83
CA ASN A 892 -8.22 -23.17 -3.87
C ASN A 892 -6.77 -23.47 -4.27
N ARG A 893 -5.85 -23.41 -3.32
CA ARG A 893 -4.42 -23.67 -3.55
C ARG A 893 -4.16 -25.06 -4.13
N ASN A 894 -3.30 -25.14 -5.13
CA ASN A 894 -2.88 -26.38 -5.82
C ASN A 894 -4.01 -27.14 -6.52
N ASN A 895 -5.15 -26.52 -6.77
CA ASN A 895 -6.30 -27.14 -7.42
C ASN A 895 -6.70 -26.39 -8.70
N SER A 896 -6.35 -26.93 -9.85
CA SER A 896 -6.81 -26.39 -11.16
C SER A 896 -8.21 -26.87 -11.46
N GLY A 897 -9.06 -25.97 -11.97
CA GLY A 897 -10.41 -26.32 -12.41
C GLY A 897 -11.31 -25.10 -12.56
N GLU A 898 -12.60 -25.34 -12.55
CA GLU A 898 -13.61 -24.30 -12.73
C GLU A 898 -14.20 -23.88 -11.38
N ILE A 899 -14.50 -22.58 -11.29
CA ILE A 899 -15.27 -21.94 -10.23
C ILE A 899 -16.47 -21.29 -10.90
N THR A 900 -17.67 -21.71 -10.55
CA THR A 900 -18.90 -21.10 -11.05
C THR A 900 -19.54 -20.28 -9.95
N ILE A 901 -19.71 -18.99 -10.21
CA ILE A 901 -20.39 -18.04 -9.31
C ILE A 901 -21.77 -17.76 -9.90
N LYS A 902 -22.79 -17.83 -9.08
CA LYS A 902 -24.17 -17.51 -9.43
C LYS A 902 -24.66 -16.34 -8.56
N ALA A 903 -25.33 -15.39 -9.20
CA ALA A 903 -25.97 -14.25 -8.54
C ALA A 903 -27.49 -14.31 -8.77
N GLU A 904 -28.26 -14.17 -7.69
CA GLU A 904 -29.71 -14.19 -7.68
C GLU A 904 -30.28 -12.97 -6.96
N SER A 905 -31.35 -12.39 -7.48
CA SER A 905 -32.11 -11.31 -6.84
C SER A 905 -33.60 -11.54 -7.03
N PRO A 906 -34.46 -11.28 -6.01
CA PRO A 906 -35.86 -11.50 -6.10
C PRO A 906 -36.50 -10.73 -7.28
N GLY A 907 -37.23 -11.44 -8.14
CA GLY A 907 -37.93 -10.83 -9.28
C GLY A 907 -37.08 -10.57 -10.52
N LEU A 908 -35.76 -10.80 -10.46
CA LEU A 908 -34.87 -10.65 -11.60
C LEU A 908 -34.44 -12.01 -12.20
N ARG A 909 -34.04 -12.01 -13.48
CA ARG A 909 -33.34 -13.17 -14.04
C ARG A 909 -31.96 -13.27 -13.41
N GLU A 910 -31.60 -14.49 -12.97
CA GLU A 910 -30.28 -14.81 -12.44
C GLU A 910 -29.18 -14.68 -13.49
N SER A 911 -27.93 -14.57 -13.02
CA SER A 911 -26.75 -14.60 -13.85
C SER A 911 -25.69 -15.51 -13.24
N SER A 912 -24.86 -16.10 -14.07
CA SER A 912 -23.71 -16.91 -13.62
C SER A 912 -22.47 -16.63 -14.47
N ILE A 913 -21.30 -16.81 -13.88
CA ILE A 913 -20.01 -16.68 -14.55
C ILE A 913 -19.05 -17.77 -14.07
N THR A 914 -18.18 -18.22 -14.96
CA THR A 914 -17.16 -19.23 -14.66
C THR A 914 -15.78 -18.60 -14.71
N ILE A 915 -14.98 -18.83 -13.65
CA ILE A 915 -13.57 -18.47 -13.51
C ILE A 915 -12.76 -19.77 -13.56
N ILE A 916 -11.64 -19.77 -14.25
CA ILE A 916 -10.74 -20.91 -14.36
C ILE A 916 -9.55 -20.71 -13.42
N THR A 917 -9.23 -21.74 -12.62
CA THR A 917 -7.99 -21.76 -11.84
C THR A 917 -6.96 -22.63 -12.52
N GLU A 918 -5.72 -22.11 -12.66
CA GLU A 918 -4.61 -22.82 -13.29
C GLU A 918 -3.39 -22.87 -12.37
N ILE A 919 -2.71 -24.04 -12.34
CA ILE A 919 -1.38 -24.12 -11.71
C ILE A 919 -0.39 -23.50 -12.70
N LEU A 920 0.11 -22.32 -12.35
CA LEU A 920 1.19 -21.68 -13.11
C LEU A 920 2.49 -22.41 -12.75
N LEU A 921 3.15 -22.99 -13.74
CA LEU A 921 4.41 -23.74 -13.63
C LEU A 921 5.61 -22.79 -13.57
#